data_a56ecb1a386dcb51353df4fcfd4a972e
#
_entry.id   a56ecb1a386dcb51353df4fcfd4a972e
#
_cell.length_a   1.000
_cell.length_b   1.000
_cell.length_c   1.000
_cell.angle_alpha   90.00
_cell.angle_beta   90.00
_cell.angle_gamma   90.00
#
_symmetry.space_group_name_H-M   'P 1'
#
loop_
_entity.id
_entity.type
_entity.pdbx_description
1 polymer ?
#
loop_
_entity_poly.entity_id
_entity_poly.type
_entity_poly.pdbx_seq_one_letter_code
_entity_poly.pdbx_strand_id
1 'polypeptide(L)'
;MVKGRPGVYNIIYAYTNEEVGLAADRLAVALVNDLVQAQEDFDFAEELERFLTRAERTAFGPSTGAILEEAVSRDIPFIRLNSGSLVQLGQGVHQQRIRATMTSKTGALAVDIASDKDMTTKLLASAGLPVPKQETVRSAEGAVAAARRIGFPVVLKPLDGNHGRGVCLNLMDDEAVREAFVIAEDQSRRGYVIVESFVTGRDYRCLIVGGKMQAIAERVPAHVVGDGTHTVRELVDLTNADPRRGVGHEKVLTKIKVDAAAEELVREQGFTLDDVPPVETMVKLALTGNMSTGGISIDRTFDAHPDNIEIAEEAARLIGLDVAGIDFIAPDIASPVREAGGAICEVNAAPGFRMHTHPTVGEPQYIAKPVVDLLFPPGAPSRVPIVAVTGTNGKTTTSRMIAHIMKGLGRQVGMTSTDGIVIDERLVVKSDASGPRSARMVLQNPRVDFAVMEVARGGILREGLGYDRNDVAVVTNVAPDHLGMRGIDTLEQLADVKAVVVEAVPRDGFAVLNADDPLVRRMRRRCSGSVVWFSLAEPGSNVRDLIDDHCRRGGRAVVLDRTDRGDMIVIRHGRRSMQLAWTHLLPATFGGTALFNVANAMAAAGAAFASGAGLHEIRQGPRTFTTPYYLSPGRMNQVNVHNVDVIVDYCHNAPGMRVLGEFLERYASMKSGQSDLGKISRIGMVATAGDRREADMIELGAVAAEHFDVVVVREDERLRGRERGFTADLVAQGVRSRMGEPGVRCRQVEIVLDETDAVRHVMARANPGDIVVLTVDQHAAVMSELEAMTKQAQPGSHTKDSVGDPDMDPEAMMEQAKEAGDSAARDLEPSS
;
A
#
# COMPACT_ATOMS: atom_id res chain seq x y z
N MET A 1 -15.61 15.20 -22.48
CA MET A 1 -14.96 15.26 -23.81
C MET A 1 -13.46 15.39 -23.59
N VAL A 2 -12.67 14.58 -24.29
CA VAL A 2 -11.20 14.69 -24.23
C VAL A 2 -10.76 15.91 -25.03
N LYS A 3 -10.01 16.82 -24.38
CA LYS A 3 -9.55 18.06 -25.01
C LYS A 3 -8.69 17.76 -26.26
N GLY A 4 -9.05 18.32 -27.42
CA GLY A 4 -8.33 18.10 -28.67
C GLY A 4 -8.71 16.84 -29.46
N ARG A 5 -9.67 16.04 -28.98
CA ARG A 5 -10.19 14.84 -29.68
C ARG A 5 -11.73 14.91 -29.76
N PRO A 6 -12.29 15.49 -30.81
CA PRO A 6 -13.74 15.54 -30.99
C PRO A 6 -14.35 14.14 -31.03
N GLY A 7 -15.47 13.95 -30.33
CA GLY A 7 -16.15 12.65 -30.28
C GLY A 7 -15.57 11.65 -29.26
N VAL A 8 -14.47 12.00 -28.57
CA VAL A 8 -13.86 11.13 -27.55
C VAL A 8 -14.21 11.64 -26.14
N TYR A 9 -14.65 10.72 -25.26
CA TYR A 9 -15.08 11.02 -23.90
C TYR A 9 -14.35 10.12 -22.91
N ASN A 10 -13.98 10.66 -21.75
CA ASN A 10 -13.60 9.85 -20.59
C ASN A 10 -14.87 9.58 -19.78
N ILE A 11 -15.11 8.31 -19.47
CA ILE A 11 -16.17 7.90 -18.55
C ILE A 11 -15.51 7.66 -17.20
N ILE A 12 -16.02 8.31 -16.15
CA ILE A 12 -15.51 8.19 -14.78
C ILE A 12 -16.63 7.59 -13.95
N TYR A 13 -16.34 6.51 -13.24
CA TYR A 13 -17.29 5.83 -12.37
C TYR A 13 -16.59 5.40 -11.07
N ALA A 14 -17.37 5.32 -9.98
CA ALA A 14 -16.90 4.82 -8.71
C ALA A 14 -16.91 3.28 -8.68
N TYR A 15 -15.99 2.69 -7.96
CA TYR A 15 -15.95 1.26 -7.69
C TYR A 15 -15.52 0.99 -6.26
N THR A 16 -15.95 -0.15 -5.71
CA THR A 16 -15.52 -0.64 -4.39
C THR A 16 -14.39 -1.67 -4.50
N ASN A 17 -14.32 -2.37 -5.62
CA ASN A 17 -13.30 -3.36 -5.95
C ASN A 17 -12.77 -3.08 -7.37
N GLU A 18 -11.46 -2.85 -7.48
CA GLU A 18 -10.82 -2.48 -8.75
C GLU A 18 -11.00 -3.54 -9.84
N GLU A 19 -10.85 -4.81 -9.50
CA GLU A 19 -10.97 -5.91 -10.46
C GLU A 19 -12.40 -6.04 -11.01
N VAL A 20 -13.39 -5.87 -10.13
CA VAL A 20 -14.82 -5.86 -10.50
C VAL A 20 -15.14 -4.62 -11.33
N GLY A 21 -14.64 -3.45 -10.94
CA GLY A 21 -14.81 -2.21 -11.70
C GLY A 21 -14.28 -2.31 -13.12
N LEU A 22 -13.06 -2.83 -13.30
CA LEU A 22 -12.48 -3.06 -14.63
C LEU A 22 -13.24 -4.10 -15.46
N ALA A 23 -13.81 -5.11 -14.82
CA ALA A 23 -14.63 -6.10 -15.52
C ALA A 23 -15.98 -5.49 -15.96
N ALA A 24 -16.60 -4.67 -15.11
CA ALA A 24 -17.83 -3.94 -15.43
C ALA A 24 -17.65 -2.98 -16.61
N ASP A 25 -16.50 -2.26 -16.64
CA ASP A 25 -16.16 -1.38 -17.76
C ASP A 25 -16.08 -2.13 -19.09
N ARG A 26 -15.38 -3.27 -19.10
CA ARG A 26 -15.26 -4.11 -20.30
C ARG A 26 -16.61 -4.62 -20.78
N LEU A 27 -17.45 -5.08 -19.87
CA LEU A 27 -18.80 -5.56 -20.20
C LEU A 27 -19.65 -4.42 -20.76
N ALA A 28 -19.61 -3.23 -20.13
CA ALA A 28 -20.35 -2.06 -20.60
C ALA A 28 -19.90 -1.60 -22.00
N VAL A 29 -18.58 -1.57 -22.25
CA VAL A 29 -18.03 -1.24 -23.58
C VAL A 29 -18.42 -2.29 -24.62
N ALA A 30 -18.37 -3.59 -24.29
CA ALA A 30 -18.76 -4.66 -25.19
C ALA A 30 -20.25 -4.55 -25.55
N LEU A 31 -21.13 -4.33 -24.55
CA LEU A 31 -22.56 -4.13 -24.76
C LEU A 31 -22.86 -2.93 -25.67
N VAL A 32 -22.20 -1.79 -25.43
CA VAL A 32 -22.38 -0.58 -26.28
C VAL A 32 -21.94 -0.84 -27.71
N ASN A 33 -20.81 -1.54 -27.89
CA ASN A 33 -20.32 -1.89 -29.23
C ASN A 33 -21.28 -2.84 -29.96
N ASP A 34 -21.85 -3.83 -29.27
CA ASP A 34 -22.85 -4.73 -29.81
C ASP A 34 -24.12 -3.98 -30.25
N LEU A 35 -24.65 -3.11 -29.40
CA LEU A 35 -25.81 -2.26 -29.70
C LEU A 35 -25.60 -1.35 -30.91
N VAL A 36 -24.34 -0.93 -31.18
CA VAL A 36 -23.99 -0.03 -32.31
C VAL A 36 -23.66 -0.82 -33.57
N GLN A 37 -23.04 -2.01 -33.45
CA GLN A 37 -22.42 -2.73 -34.56
C GLN A 37 -23.11 -4.07 -34.85
N ALA A 38 -24.09 -4.52 -34.02
CA ALA A 38 -24.76 -5.82 -34.09
C ALA A 38 -23.75 -6.98 -34.24
N GLN A 39 -22.87 -7.16 -33.22
CA GLN A 39 -21.85 -8.22 -33.24
C GLN A 39 -22.50 -9.61 -33.16
N GLU A 40 -22.25 -10.47 -34.10
CA GLU A 40 -22.90 -11.79 -34.19
C GLU A 40 -22.56 -12.76 -33.05
N ASP A 41 -21.43 -12.55 -32.36
CA ASP A 41 -20.91 -13.45 -31.33
C ASP A 41 -21.08 -12.92 -29.89
N PHE A 42 -21.81 -11.80 -29.64
CA PHE A 42 -21.96 -11.23 -28.29
C PHE A 42 -23.28 -11.66 -27.66
N ASP A 43 -23.23 -12.52 -26.64
CA ASP A 43 -24.36 -12.87 -25.79
C ASP A 43 -24.24 -12.15 -24.43
N PHE A 44 -25.05 -11.10 -24.27
CA PHE A 44 -25.07 -10.31 -23.04
C PHE A 44 -25.41 -11.13 -21.79
N ALA A 45 -26.31 -12.12 -21.89
CA ALA A 45 -26.72 -12.93 -20.75
C ALA A 45 -25.56 -13.80 -20.25
N GLU A 46 -24.83 -14.43 -21.17
CA GLU A 46 -23.65 -15.24 -20.86
C GLU A 46 -22.49 -14.36 -20.27
N GLU A 47 -22.22 -13.21 -20.88
CA GLU A 47 -21.17 -12.31 -20.40
C GLU A 47 -21.51 -11.67 -19.03
N LEU A 48 -22.81 -11.38 -18.79
CA LEU A 48 -23.29 -10.92 -17.50
C LEU A 48 -23.13 -12.01 -16.43
N GLU A 49 -23.43 -13.25 -16.72
CA GLU A 49 -23.24 -14.37 -15.79
C GLU A 49 -21.77 -14.58 -15.45
N ARG A 50 -20.89 -14.52 -16.47
CA ARG A 50 -19.43 -14.55 -16.26
C ARG A 50 -18.95 -13.40 -15.37
N PHE A 51 -19.48 -12.19 -15.59
CA PHE A 51 -19.17 -11.03 -14.78
C PHE A 51 -19.64 -11.20 -13.33
N LEU A 52 -20.88 -11.64 -13.11
CA LEU A 52 -21.44 -11.87 -11.78
C LEU A 52 -20.63 -12.94 -11.02
N THR A 53 -20.32 -14.06 -11.66
CA THR A 53 -19.47 -15.12 -11.09
C THR A 53 -18.09 -14.57 -10.66
N ARG A 54 -17.50 -13.71 -11.50
CA ARG A 54 -16.22 -13.06 -11.16
C ARG A 54 -16.35 -12.09 -9.99
N ALA A 55 -17.39 -11.27 -9.99
CA ALA A 55 -17.67 -10.32 -8.91
C ALA A 55 -17.84 -11.03 -7.56
N GLU A 56 -18.60 -12.12 -7.53
CA GLU A 56 -18.79 -12.95 -6.33
C GLU A 56 -17.49 -13.55 -5.80
N ARG A 57 -16.66 -14.10 -6.70
CA ARG A 57 -15.34 -14.67 -6.30
C ARG A 57 -14.38 -13.62 -5.75
N THR A 58 -14.55 -12.38 -6.16
CA THR A 58 -13.65 -11.27 -5.79
C THR A 58 -14.18 -10.48 -4.61
N ALA A 59 -15.49 -10.56 -4.33
CA ALA A 59 -16.11 -9.87 -3.20
C ALA A 59 -15.55 -10.36 -1.85
N PHE A 60 -15.59 -9.47 -0.87
CA PHE A 60 -15.36 -9.86 0.52
C PHE A 60 -16.62 -10.54 1.07
N GLY A 61 -16.43 -11.56 1.89
CA GLY A 61 -17.55 -12.14 2.62
C GLY A 61 -18.22 -11.09 3.54
N PRO A 62 -19.50 -11.29 3.89
CA PRO A 62 -20.31 -10.26 4.59
C PRO A 62 -19.67 -9.70 5.85
N SER A 63 -19.04 -10.53 6.67
CA SER A 63 -18.41 -10.10 7.92
C SER A 63 -17.17 -9.22 7.67
N THR A 64 -16.30 -9.63 6.73
CA THR A 64 -15.12 -8.83 6.34
C THR A 64 -15.56 -7.52 5.68
N GLY A 65 -16.56 -7.58 4.80
CA GLY A 65 -17.13 -6.39 4.15
C GLY A 65 -17.62 -5.36 5.16
N ALA A 66 -18.38 -5.77 6.16
CA ALA A 66 -18.88 -4.89 7.21
C ALA A 66 -17.74 -4.21 8.00
N ILE A 67 -16.67 -4.95 8.35
CA ILE A 67 -15.49 -4.38 9.01
C ILE A 67 -14.80 -3.35 8.12
N LEU A 68 -14.68 -3.61 6.81
CA LEU A 68 -14.06 -2.69 5.86
C LEU A 68 -14.91 -1.44 5.65
N GLU A 69 -16.22 -1.56 5.55
CA GLU A 69 -17.16 -0.42 5.45
C GLU A 69 -17.03 0.49 6.67
N GLU A 70 -16.99 -0.08 7.88
CA GLU A 70 -16.78 0.68 9.10
C GLU A 70 -15.38 1.34 9.12
N ALA A 71 -14.33 0.64 8.71
CA ALA A 71 -12.98 1.20 8.62
C ALA A 71 -12.92 2.38 7.64
N VAL A 72 -13.52 2.25 6.45
CA VAL A 72 -13.59 3.31 5.44
C VAL A 72 -14.39 4.51 5.94
N SER A 73 -15.51 4.27 6.64
CA SER A 73 -16.32 5.35 7.22
C SER A 73 -15.55 6.21 8.23
N ARG A 74 -14.49 5.64 8.84
CA ARG A 74 -13.57 6.31 9.77
C ARG A 74 -12.26 6.78 9.11
N ASP A 75 -12.20 6.81 7.78
CA ASP A 75 -11.01 7.19 7.04
C ASP A 75 -9.78 6.29 7.34
N ILE A 76 -10.01 5.03 7.71
CA ILE A 76 -8.95 4.03 7.88
C ILE A 76 -8.71 3.36 6.52
N PRO A 77 -7.52 3.52 5.91
CA PRO A 77 -7.22 2.90 4.64
C PRO A 77 -7.04 1.39 4.79
N PHE A 78 -7.33 0.65 3.72
CA PHE A 78 -7.07 -0.78 3.70
C PHE A 78 -6.33 -1.23 2.45
N ILE A 79 -5.62 -2.34 2.57
CA ILE A 79 -4.91 -3.01 1.47
C ILE A 79 -5.26 -4.50 1.52
N ARG A 80 -5.84 -5.03 0.45
CA ARG A 80 -6.07 -6.46 0.31
C ARG A 80 -4.75 -7.18 0.08
N LEU A 81 -4.41 -8.17 0.91
CA LEU A 81 -3.12 -8.85 0.88
C LEU A 81 -3.13 -10.17 0.09
N ASN A 82 -4.32 -10.75 -0.14
CA ASN A 82 -4.48 -11.97 -0.93
C ASN A 82 -5.82 -11.95 -1.68
N SER A 83 -6.11 -12.98 -2.49
CA SER A 83 -7.40 -13.14 -3.17
C SER A 83 -8.57 -13.49 -2.23
N GLY A 84 -8.29 -13.86 -0.98
CA GLY A 84 -9.28 -14.17 0.06
C GLY A 84 -9.59 -12.98 0.95
N SER A 85 -9.75 -13.23 2.24
CA SER A 85 -10.17 -12.27 3.26
C SER A 85 -9.05 -11.68 4.11
N LEU A 86 -7.77 -11.90 3.74
CA LEU A 86 -6.66 -11.29 4.46
C LEU A 86 -6.49 -9.84 4.00
N VAL A 87 -6.68 -8.92 4.93
CA VAL A 87 -6.64 -7.48 4.69
C VAL A 87 -5.80 -6.79 5.75
N GLN A 88 -5.01 -5.83 5.32
CA GLN A 88 -4.37 -4.85 6.19
C GLN A 88 -5.28 -3.63 6.32
N LEU A 89 -5.59 -3.23 7.54
CA LEU A 89 -6.20 -1.95 7.89
C LEU A 89 -5.10 -1.02 8.39
N GLY A 90 -5.14 0.26 8.00
CA GLY A 90 -4.08 1.21 8.34
C GLY A 90 -2.79 1.03 7.55
N GLN A 91 -1.79 1.83 7.86
CA GLN A 91 -0.53 1.93 7.11
C GLN A 91 0.68 1.88 8.05
N GLY A 92 1.80 1.34 7.54
CA GLY A 92 3.09 1.35 8.22
C GLY A 92 3.00 0.80 9.65
N VAL A 93 3.54 1.53 10.62
CA VAL A 93 3.54 1.14 12.05
C VAL A 93 2.13 1.06 12.65
N HIS A 94 1.14 1.69 12.02
CA HIS A 94 -0.24 1.71 12.49
C HIS A 94 -1.10 0.59 11.90
N GLN A 95 -0.51 -0.31 11.10
CA GLN A 95 -1.25 -1.37 10.47
C GLN A 95 -1.80 -2.39 11.45
N GLN A 96 -3.02 -2.84 11.18
CA GLN A 96 -3.63 -4.01 11.80
C GLN A 96 -4.04 -4.97 10.68
N ARG A 97 -4.15 -6.25 10.97
CA ARG A 97 -4.56 -7.25 9.97
C ARG A 97 -5.82 -7.96 10.43
N ILE A 98 -6.67 -8.26 9.47
CA ILE A 98 -7.84 -9.11 9.68
C ILE A 98 -7.86 -10.24 8.66
N ARG A 99 -8.43 -11.38 9.07
CA ARG A 99 -8.75 -12.50 8.19
C ARG A 99 -10.12 -13.03 8.59
N ALA A 100 -11.12 -12.83 7.74
CA ALA A 100 -12.53 -12.96 8.11
C ALA A 100 -12.84 -12.04 9.31
N THR A 101 -13.10 -12.61 10.49
CA THR A 101 -13.33 -11.88 11.73
C THR A 101 -12.21 -12.05 12.76
N MET A 102 -11.19 -12.85 12.45
CA MET A 102 -9.95 -12.87 13.25
C MET A 102 -9.14 -11.60 12.99
N THR A 103 -8.47 -11.12 14.03
CA THR A 103 -7.68 -9.90 13.99
C THR A 103 -6.21 -10.15 14.29
N SER A 104 -5.36 -9.14 14.16
CA SER A 104 -3.96 -9.22 14.58
C SER A 104 -3.78 -9.39 16.10
N LYS A 105 -4.85 -9.26 16.89
CA LYS A 105 -4.86 -9.53 18.34
C LYS A 105 -5.30 -10.96 18.68
N THR A 106 -5.87 -11.70 17.73
CA THR A 106 -6.26 -13.10 17.92
C THR A 106 -5.02 -13.98 18.09
N GLY A 107 -4.83 -14.58 19.27
CA GLY A 107 -3.70 -15.45 19.55
C GLY A 107 -3.83 -16.79 18.82
N ALA A 108 -2.74 -17.31 18.27
CA ALA A 108 -2.73 -18.63 17.62
C ALA A 108 -3.14 -19.75 18.58
N LEU A 109 -2.67 -19.71 19.83
CA LEU A 109 -3.04 -20.69 20.86
C LEU A 109 -4.53 -20.65 21.16
N ALA A 110 -5.16 -19.48 21.18
CA ALA A 110 -6.60 -19.34 21.38
C ALA A 110 -7.40 -19.99 20.25
N VAL A 111 -6.91 -19.85 18.99
CA VAL A 111 -7.52 -20.51 17.84
C VAL A 111 -7.36 -22.02 17.90
N ASP A 112 -6.19 -22.52 18.29
CA ASP A 112 -5.92 -23.96 18.44
C ASP A 112 -6.80 -24.57 19.53
N ILE A 113 -6.90 -23.92 20.69
CA ILE A 113 -7.80 -24.33 21.78
C ILE A 113 -9.26 -24.37 21.30
N ALA A 114 -9.74 -23.29 20.68
CA ALA A 114 -11.13 -23.21 20.18
C ALA A 114 -11.43 -24.27 19.10
N SER A 115 -10.41 -24.71 18.36
CA SER A 115 -10.54 -25.76 17.35
C SER A 115 -10.58 -27.18 17.94
N ASP A 116 -10.13 -27.36 19.17
CA ASP A 116 -10.15 -28.63 19.88
C ASP A 116 -11.34 -28.64 20.88
N LYS A 117 -12.43 -29.30 20.49
CA LYS A 117 -13.68 -29.34 21.26
C LYS A 117 -13.48 -29.96 22.65
N ASP A 118 -12.63 -30.97 22.75
CA ASP A 118 -12.38 -31.66 24.03
C ASP A 118 -11.57 -30.76 24.98
N MET A 119 -10.52 -30.12 24.47
CA MET A 119 -9.71 -29.19 25.25
C MET A 119 -10.54 -27.97 25.68
N THR A 120 -11.31 -27.39 24.78
CA THR A 120 -12.21 -26.25 25.07
C THR A 120 -13.16 -26.58 26.20
N THR A 121 -13.88 -27.71 26.10
CA THR A 121 -14.86 -28.10 27.13
C THR A 121 -14.18 -28.36 28.46
N LYS A 122 -13.03 -29.01 28.50
CA LYS A 122 -12.27 -29.25 29.73
C LYS A 122 -11.80 -27.97 30.42
N LEU A 123 -11.31 -27.00 29.66
CA LEU A 123 -10.91 -25.68 30.15
C LEU A 123 -12.09 -24.92 30.76
N LEU A 124 -13.19 -24.87 30.05
CA LEU A 124 -14.41 -24.21 30.50
C LEU A 124 -14.98 -24.91 31.77
N ALA A 125 -15.02 -26.25 31.78
CA ALA A 125 -15.45 -27.03 32.94
C ALA A 125 -14.57 -26.79 34.18
N SER A 126 -13.26 -26.73 34.01
CA SER A 126 -12.31 -26.50 35.10
C SER A 126 -12.47 -25.12 35.72
N ALA A 127 -13.01 -24.15 34.98
CA ALA A 127 -13.37 -22.81 35.47
C ALA A 127 -14.79 -22.76 36.04
N GLY A 128 -15.52 -23.88 36.06
CA GLY A 128 -16.89 -23.93 36.61
C GLY A 128 -17.94 -23.34 35.67
N LEU A 129 -17.65 -23.18 34.39
CA LEU A 129 -18.65 -22.76 33.42
C LEU A 129 -19.54 -23.95 33.00
N PRO A 130 -20.83 -23.70 32.69
CA PRO A 130 -21.76 -24.73 32.29
C PRO A 130 -21.42 -25.26 30.90
N VAL A 131 -20.95 -26.52 30.82
CA VAL A 131 -20.66 -27.27 29.62
C VAL A 131 -21.29 -28.64 29.68
N PRO A 132 -21.56 -29.33 28.57
CA PRO A 132 -22.01 -30.72 28.58
C PRO A 132 -20.94 -31.61 29.24
N LYS A 133 -21.43 -32.61 30.02
CA LYS A 133 -20.53 -33.69 30.48
C LYS A 133 -20.09 -34.47 29.24
N GLN A 134 -18.79 -34.70 29.03
CA GLN A 134 -18.31 -35.40 27.85
C GLN A 134 -17.17 -36.35 28.13
N GLU A 135 -17.06 -37.36 27.28
CA GLU A 135 -15.92 -38.31 27.20
C GLU A 135 -15.54 -38.56 25.75
N THR A 136 -14.25 -38.61 25.44
CA THR A 136 -13.74 -38.94 24.12
C THR A 136 -13.38 -40.44 24.05
N VAL A 137 -13.91 -41.14 23.05
CA VAL A 137 -13.83 -42.60 22.91
C VAL A 137 -13.32 -42.99 21.53
N ARG A 138 -12.88 -44.24 21.38
CA ARG A 138 -12.35 -44.81 20.12
C ARG A 138 -13.05 -46.11 19.69
N SER A 139 -14.07 -46.54 20.39
CA SER A 139 -14.81 -47.77 20.04
C SER A 139 -16.27 -47.64 20.44
N ALA A 140 -17.15 -48.37 19.73
CA ALA A 140 -18.56 -48.39 20.04
C ALA A 140 -18.87 -48.82 21.48
N GLU A 141 -18.16 -49.83 22.00
CA GLU A 141 -18.31 -50.27 23.38
C GLU A 141 -17.82 -49.23 24.39
N GLY A 142 -16.73 -48.50 24.04
CA GLY A 142 -16.29 -47.32 24.79
C GLY A 142 -17.35 -46.25 24.84
N ALA A 143 -18.07 -45.99 23.70
CA ALA A 143 -19.15 -45.02 23.64
C ALA A 143 -20.36 -45.41 24.50
N VAL A 144 -20.76 -46.68 24.47
CA VAL A 144 -21.80 -47.21 25.36
C VAL A 144 -21.41 -47.07 26.82
N ALA A 145 -20.18 -47.41 27.20
CA ALA A 145 -19.72 -47.28 28.56
C ALA A 145 -19.70 -45.79 29.01
N ALA A 146 -19.28 -44.88 28.13
CA ALA A 146 -19.30 -43.45 28.40
C ALA A 146 -20.75 -42.92 28.52
N ALA A 147 -21.65 -43.32 27.62
CA ALA A 147 -23.06 -42.92 27.68
C ALA A 147 -23.76 -43.33 29.00
N ARG A 148 -23.46 -44.53 29.50
CA ARG A 148 -23.99 -45.01 30.80
C ARG A 148 -23.43 -44.23 31.95
N ARG A 149 -22.15 -43.74 31.92
CA ARG A 149 -21.60 -42.88 32.97
C ARG A 149 -22.12 -41.47 32.92
N ILE A 150 -22.30 -40.91 31.75
CA ILE A 150 -22.80 -39.56 31.54
C ILE A 150 -24.30 -39.51 31.89
N GLY A 151 -25.04 -40.55 31.55
CA GLY A 151 -26.50 -40.65 31.71
C GLY A 151 -27.25 -40.28 30.42
N PHE A 152 -28.17 -41.13 29.99
CA PHE A 152 -29.05 -40.87 28.81
C PHE A 152 -30.01 -39.70 29.08
N PRO A 153 -30.37 -38.93 28.01
CA PRO A 153 -29.93 -39.05 26.64
C PRO A 153 -28.55 -38.46 26.40
N VAL A 154 -27.86 -39.00 25.36
CA VAL A 154 -26.55 -38.51 24.96
C VAL A 154 -26.50 -38.09 23.49
N VAL A 155 -25.43 -37.39 23.14
CA VAL A 155 -25.05 -36.98 21.77
C VAL A 155 -23.73 -37.63 21.43
N LEU A 156 -23.60 -38.14 20.21
CA LEU A 156 -22.34 -38.57 19.63
C LEU A 156 -21.95 -37.65 18.50
N LYS A 157 -20.71 -37.21 18.48
CA LYS A 157 -20.15 -36.35 17.41
C LYS A 157 -18.68 -36.66 17.15
N PRO A 158 -18.19 -36.50 15.91
CA PRO A 158 -16.75 -36.62 15.65
C PRO A 158 -15.97 -35.50 16.36
N LEU A 159 -14.77 -35.82 16.88
CA LEU A 159 -13.92 -34.84 17.56
C LEU A 159 -13.52 -33.69 16.64
N ASP A 160 -13.22 -33.96 15.38
CA ASP A 160 -12.71 -33.05 14.36
C ASP A 160 -13.70 -32.78 13.21
N GLY A 161 -14.97 -33.04 13.42
CA GLY A 161 -16.06 -32.76 12.47
C GLY A 161 -16.53 -31.32 12.48
N ASN A 162 -16.93 -30.81 11.32
CA ASN A 162 -17.45 -29.45 11.12
C ASN A 162 -18.86 -29.47 10.52
N HIS A 163 -19.62 -28.40 10.72
CA HIS A 163 -20.95 -28.18 10.11
C HIS A 163 -22.01 -29.21 10.50
N GLY A 164 -21.90 -29.84 11.67
CA GLY A 164 -22.89 -30.84 12.16
C GLY A 164 -22.84 -32.20 11.48
N ARG A 165 -21.82 -32.50 10.64
CA ARG A 165 -21.66 -33.81 10.00
C ARG A 165 -21.32 -34.88 11.04
N GLY A 166 -21.99 -36.04 10.97
CA GLY A 166 -21.80 -37.14 11.89
C GLY A 166 -22.25 -36.87 13.34
N VAL A 167 -23.07 -35.84 13.55
CA VAL A 167 -23.67 -35.55 14.86
C VAL A 167 -24.99 -36.30 14.99
N CYS A 168 -25.07 -37.20 15.98
CA CYS A 168 -26.27 -37.99 16.33
C CYS A 168 -26.78 -37.49 17.68
N LEU A 169 -28.01 -37.00 17.70
CA LEU A 169 -28.65 -36.33 18.85
C LEU A 169 -29.63 -37.25 19.54
N ASN A 170 -29.84 -37.00 20.85
CA ASN A 170 -30.94 -37.60 21.63
C ASN A 170 -30.92 -39.14 21.63
N LEU A 171 -29.73 -39.74 21.81
CA LEU A 171 -29.58 -41.20 21.88
C LEU A 171 -30.01 -41.68 23.27
N MET A 172 -30.97 -42.62 23.30
CA MET A 172 -31.68 -43.02 24.50
C MET A 172 -31.24 -44.36 25.08
N ASP A 173 -30.49 -45.16 24.33
CA ASP A 173 -30.09 -46.51 24.69
C ASP A 173 -28.76 -46.92 24.07
N ASP A 174 -28.25 -48.10 24.47
CA ASP A 174 -26.97 -48.65 24.03
C ASP A 174 -26.91 -48.94 22.54
N GLU A 175 -28.02 -49.38 21.92
CA GLU A 175 -28.06 -49.78 20.51
C GLU A 175 -27.99 -48.54 19.62
N ALA A 176 -28.78 -47.51 19.93
CA ALA A 176 -28.67 -46.20 19.27
C ALA A 176 -27.23 -45.61 19.37
N VAL A 177 -26.55 -45.77 20.53
CA VAL A 177 -25.18 -45.31 20.68
C VAL A 177 -24.21 -46.09 19.81
N ARG A 178 -24.37 -47.41 19.66
CA ARG A 178 -23.49 -48.20 18.74
C ARG A 178 -23.63 -47.80 17.29
N GLU A 179 -24.88 -47.62 16.81
CA GLU A 179 -25.17 -47.20 15.47
C GLU A 179 -24.62 -45.78 15.23
N ALA A 180 -24.85 -44.83 16.14
CA ALA A 180 -24.36 -43.48 16.09
C ALA A 180 -22.85 -43.40 16.12
N PHE A 181 -22.16 -44.34 16.83
CA PHE A 181 -20.70 -44.35 16.86
C PHE A 181 -20.12 -44.60 15.46
N VAL A 182 -20.69 -45.53 14.67
CA VAL A 182 -20.23 -45.82 13.32
C VAL A 182 -20.39 -44.57 12.42
N ILE A 183 -21.51 -43.87 12.52
CA ILE A 183 -21.78 -42.64 11.75
C ILE A 183 -20.78 -41.53 12.12
N ALA A 184 -20.54 -41.34 13.41
CA ALA A 184 -19.63 -40.30 13.90
C ALA A 184 -18.16 -40.62 13.59
N GLU A 185 -17.75 -41.92 13.69
CA GLU A 185 -16.41 -42.36 13.38
C GLU A 185 -16.04 -42.17 11.91
N ASP A 186 -16.96 -42.51 10.99
CA ASP A 186 -16.80 -42.34 9.53
C ASP A 186 -16.48 -40.87 9.16
N GLN A 187 -17.01 -39.92 9.89
CA GLN A 187 -16.79 -38.48 9.70
C GLN A 187 -15.59 -37.94 10.49
N SER A 188 -14.94 -38.76 11.34
CA SER A 188 -13.77 -38.36 12.13
C SER A 188 -12.47 -38.69 11.41
N ARG A 189 -11.64 -37.68 11.18
CA ARG A 189 -10.30 -37.88 10.54
C ARG A 189 -9.34 -38.70 11.37
N ARG A 190 -9.52 -38.73 12.71
CA ARG A 190 -8.67 -39.37 13.67
C ARG A 190 -9.29 -40.59 14.35
N GLY A 191 -10.54 -40.92 14.00
CA GLY A 191 -11.31 -42.01 14.59
C GLY A 191 -11.70 -41.80 16.04
N TYR A 192 -11.73 -40.52 16.49
CA TYR A 192 -12.19 -40.18 17.83
C TYR A 192 -13.62 -39.65 17.77
N VAL A 193 -14.45 -40.15 18.70
CA VAL A 193 -15.84 -39.75 18.87
C VAL A 193 -16.02 -39.17 20.26
N ILE A 194 -16.71 -38.05 20.37
CA ILE A 194 -17.14 -37.43 21.62
C ILE A 194 -18.52 -37.98 21.97
N VAL A 195 -18.70 -38.49 23.18
CA VAL A 195 -19.99 -38.78 23.81
C VAL A 195 -20.25 -37.68 24.81
N GLU A 196 -21.36 -36.98 24.68
CA GLU A 196 -21.72 -35.87 25.58
C GLU A 196 -23.18 -35.94 26.06
N SER A 197 -23.47 -35.32 27.23
CA SER A 197 -24.85 -35.21 27.69
C SER A 197 -25.67 -34.37 26.72
N PHE A 198 -26.87 -34.83 26.41
CA PHE A 198 -27.83 -34.08 25.59
C PHE A 198 -28.38 -32.88 26.37
N VAL A 199 -28.12 -31.68 25.86
CA VAL A 199 -28.65 -30.43 26.43
C VAL A 199 -29.89 -29.99 25.67
N THR A 200 -30.99 -29.83 26.34
CA THR A 200 -32.26 -29.40 25.73
C THR A 200 -32.39 -27.90 25.79
N GLY A 201 -32.93 -27.31 24.72
CA GLY A 201 -33.16 -25.88 24.64
C GLY A 201 -33.11 -25.33 23.24
N ARG A 202 -33.11 -24.02 23.17
CA ARG A 202 -32.93 -23.24 21.95
C ARG A 202 -31.44 -22.97 21.74
N ASP A 203 -31.06 -22.81 20.50
CA ASP A 203 -29.67 -22.58 20.06
C ASP A 203 -29.39 -21.08 19.93
N TYR A 204 -28.47 -20.58 20.74
CA TYR A 204 -28.07 -19.17 20.74
C TYR A 204 -26.61 -19.01 20.31
N ARG A 205 -26.34 -18.04 19.46
CA ARG A 205 -24.99 -17.56 19.19
C ARG A 205 -24.75 -16.25 19.93
N CYS A 206 -23.87 -16.28 20.90
CA CYS A 206 -23.40 -15.09 21.62
C CYS A 206 -22.13 -14.58 20.94
N LEU A 207 -22.09 -13.32 20.56
CA LEU A 207 -20.95 -12.70 19.91
C LEU A 207 -20.21 -11.79 20.88
N ILE A 208 -18.94 -12.11 21.15
CA ILE A 208 -18.06 -11.38 22.06
C ILE A 208 -17.00 -10.65 21.25
N VAL A 209 -16.76 -9.37 21.53
CA VAL A 209 -15.68 -8.57 20.96
C VAL A 209 -14.97 -7.82 22.07
N GLY A 210 -13.65 -7.96 22.15
CA GLY A 210 -12.85 -7.31 23.21
C GLY A 210 -13.25 -7.73 24.61
N GLY A 211 -13.72 -8.98 24.80
CA GLY A 211 -14.18 -9.53 26.07
C GLY A 211 -15.55 -9.01 26.52
N LYS A 212 -16.31 -8.38 25.61
CA LYS A 212 -17.67 -7.86 25.89
C LYS A 212 -18.68 -8.40 24.92
N MET A 213 -19.85 -8.76 25.44
CA MET A 213 -21.02 -9.17 24.66
C MET A 213 -21.46 -8.02 23.76
N GLN A 214 -21.62 -8.32 22.45
CA GLN A 214 -22.10 -7.37 21.47
C GLN A 214 -23.49 -7.71 20.93
N ALA A 215 -23.77 -9.01 20.76
CA ALA A 215 -25.06 -9.45 20.21
C ALA A 215 -25.32 -10.91 20.58
N ILE A 216 -26.60 -11.25 20.65
CA ILE A 216 -27.09 -12.63 20.79
C ILE A 216 -28.14 -12.88 19.74
N ALA A 217 -27.97 -13.97 18.98
CA ALA A 217 -28.96 -14.44 18.01
C ALA A 217 -29.47 -15.83 18.40
N GLU A 218 -30.75 -16.01 18.50
CA GLU A 218 -31.41 -17.33 18.49
C GLU A 218 -31.37 -17.88 17.07
N ARG A 219 -30.79 -19.06 16.88
CA ARG A 219 -30.70 -19.73 15.59
C ARG A 219 -31.84 -20.76 15.48
N VAL A 220 -32.74 -20.54 14.55
CA VAL A 220 -33.86 -21.47 14.32
C VAL A 220 -33.58 -22.27 13.05
N PRO A 221 -33.63 -23.61 13.10
CA PRO A 221 -33.44 -24.45 11.93
C PRO A 221 -34.40 -24.10 10.78
N ALA A 222 -34.00 -24.47 9.55
CA ALA A 222 -34.87 -24.33 8.41
C ALA A 222 -36.20 -25.07 8.67
N HIS A 223 -37.30 -24.36 8.50
CA HIS A 223 -38.66 -24.87 8.76
C HIS A 223 -39.67 -24.14 7.91
N VAL A 224 -40.85 -24.75 7.81
CA VAL A 224 -42.07 -24.09 7.31
C VAL A 224 -43.13 -24.17 8.39
N VAL A 225 -44.10 -23.27 8.35
CA VAL A 225 -45.25 -23.25 9.26
C VAL A 225 -46.50 -23.55 8.45
N GLY A 226 -47.24 -24.59 8.87
CA GLY A 226 -48.49 -24.98 8.26
C GLY A 226 -49.52 -23.86 8.29
N ASP A 227 -50.24 -23.69 7.21
CA ASP A 227 -51.34 -22.74 7.06
C ASP A 227 -52.71 -23.46 6.83
N GLY A 228 -52.68 -24.80 6.86
CA GLY A 228 -53.82 -25.62 6.65
C GLY A 228 -54.31 -25.68 5.18
N THR A 229 -53.54 -25.16 4.22
CA THR A 229 -53.94 -25.02 2.83
C THR A 229 -52.89 -25.54 1.88
N HIS A 230 -51.62 -25.22 2.10
CA HIS A 230 -50.51 -25.58 1.22
C HIS A 230 -49.75 -26.80 1.75
N THR A 231 -49.24 -27.59 0.83
CA THR A 231 -48.35 -28.71 1.13
C THR A 231 -47.00 -28.22 1.68
N VAL A 232 -46.25 -29.10 2.35
CA VAL A 232 -44.90 -28.76 2.83
C VAL A 232 -44.03 -28.23 1.70
N ARG A 233 -44.10 -28.81 0.49
CA ARG A 233 -43.35 -28.37 -0.70
C ARG A 233 -43.75 -26.96 -1.13
N GLU A 234 -45.05 -26.69 -1.24
CA GLU A 234 -45.54 -25.34 -1.58
C GLU A 234 -45.15 -24.29 -0.53
N LEU A 235 -45.19 -24.65 0.75
CA LEU A 235 -44.75 -23.78 1.84
C LEU A 235 -43.25 -23.48 1.74
N VAL A 236 -42.41 -24.44 1.32
CA VAL A 236 -41.00 -24.19 1.04
C VAL A 236 -40.83 -23.22 -0.13
N ASP A 237 -41.58 -23.38 -1.21
CA ASP A 237 -41.51 -22.48 -2.36
C ASP A 237 -41.97 -21.07 -2.00
N LEU A 238 -43.04 -20.93 -1.22
CA LEU A 238 -43.50 -19.65 -0.70
C LEU A 238 -42.46 -18.99 0.22
N THR A 239 -41.83 -19.78 1.08
CA THR A 239 -40.74 -19.29 1.94
C THR A 239 -39.52 -18.85 1.11
N ASN A 240 -39.15 -19.57 0.09
CA ASN A 240 -38.06 -19.29 -0.84
C ASN A 240 -38.32 -18.11 -1.80
N ALA A 241 -39.61 -17.71 -1.94
CA ALA A 241 -39.98 -16.51 -2.70
C ALA A 241 -39.66 -15.20 -1.97
N ASP A 242 -39.31 -15.24 -0.68
CA ASP A 242 -38.84 -14.04 0.05
C ASP A 242 -37.67 -13.42 -0.71
N PRO A 243 -37.76 -12.13 -1.10
CA PRO A 243 -36.70 -11.45 -1.87
C PRO A 243 -35.36 -11.38 -1.14
N ARG A 244 -35.31 -11.60 0.17
CA ARG A 244 -34.11 -11.68 0.98
C ARG A 244 -33.37 -13.01 0.86
N ARG A 245 -34.01 -14.07 0.27
CA ARG A 245 -33.42 -15.40 0.10
C ARG A 245 -32.76 -15.54 -1.28
N GLY A 246 -31.53 -16.10 -1.28
CA GLY A 246 -30.75 -16.38 -2.48
C GLY A 246 -30.02 -17.72 -2.39
N VAL A 247 -29.25 -18.06 -3.41
CA VAL A 247 -28.39 -19.25 -3.41
C VAL A 247 -27.05 -18.88 -2.77
N GLY A 248 -26.58 -19.70 -1.83
CA GLY A 248 -25.29 -19.45 -1.14
C GLY A 248 -25.28 -18.15 -0.33
N HIS A 249 -24.43 -17.21 -0.72
CA HIS A 249 -24.25 -15.91 -0.05
C HIS A 249 -24.70 -14.71 -0.90
N GLU A 250 -25.44 -14.93 -1.96
CA GLU A 250 -25.93 -13.87 -2.86
C GLU A 250 -26.82 -12.86 -2.14
N LYS A 251 -27.59 -13.34 -1.15
CA LYS A 251 -28.51 -12.51 -0.37
C LYS A 251 -28.33 -12.74 1.13
N VAL A 252 -29.04 -11.94 1.91
CA VAL A 252 -28.94 -11.99 3.39
C VAL A 252 -29.49 -13.30 3.99
N LEU A 253 -30.42 -13.97 3.33
CA LEU A 253 -30.92 -15.30 3.70
C LEU A 253 -30.63 -16.31 2.60
N THR A 254 -30.45 -17.57 2.98
CA THR A 254 -30.25 -18.68 2.04
C THR A 254 -31.57 -19.38 1.78
N LYS A 255 -31.77 -19.81 0.54
CA LYS A 255 -32.94 -20.65 0.17
C LYS A 255 -32.87 -21.98 0.89
N ILE A 256 -34.04 -22.46 1.36
CA ILE A 256 -34.23 -23.81 1.90
C ILE A 256 -34.08 -24.79 0.75
N LYS A 257 -33.20 -25.78 0.92
CA LYS A 257 -33.03 -26.90 -0.01
C LYS A 257 -33.74 -28.12 0.56
N VAL A 258 -34.53 -28.76 -0.23
CA VAL A 258 -35.17 -30.06 0.11
C VAL A 258 -34.27 -31.14 -0.49
N ASP A 259 -33.49 -31.78 0.36
CA ASP A 259 -32.67 -32.95 0.01
C ASP A 259 -33.19 -34.21 0.76
N ALA A 260 -32.56 -35.36 0.52
CA ALA A 260 -32.97 -36.61 1.12
C ALA A 260 -33.00 -36.58 2.67
N ALA A 261 -32.09 -35.78 3.29
CA ALA A 261 -32.06 -35.64 4.74
C ALA A 261 -33.27 -34.79 5.23
N ALA A 262 -33.61 -33.74 4.50
CA ALA A 262 -34.82 -32.95 4.80
C ALA A 262 -36.09 -33.76 4.65
N GLU A 263 -36.18 -34.60 3.62
CA GLU A 263 -37.35 -35.50 3.40
C GLU A 263 -37.48 -36.54 4.52
N GLU A 264 -36.35 -37.09 4.99
CA GLU A 264 -36.37 -38.06 6.11
C GLU A 264 -36.84 -37.37 7.38
N LEU A 265 -36.30 -36.17 7.67
CA LEU A 265 -36.66 -35.40 8.86
C LEU A 265 -38.18 -35.01 8.85
N VAL A 266 -38.69 -34.68 7.68
CA VAL A 266 -40.17 -34.43 7.53
C VAL A 266 -40.97 -35.71 7.84
N ARG A 267 -40.48 -36.89 7.37
CA ARG A 267 -41.13 -38.21 7.65
C ARG A 267 -41.08 -38.57 9.15
N GLU A 268 -39.98 -38.35 9.81
CA GLU A 268 -39.86 -38.55 11.27
C GLU A 268 -40.86 -37.72 12.06
N GLN A 269 -41.26 -36.55 11.54
CA GLN A 269 -42.27 -35.69 12.15
C GLN A 269 -43.71 -36.11 11.77
N GLY A 270 -43.88 -37.19 11.02
CA GLY A 270 -45.19 -37.74 10.63
C GLY A 270 -45.79 -37.05 9.41
N PHE A 271 -45.02 -36.38 8.58
CA PHE A 271 -45.45 -35.71 7.35
C PHE A 271 -44.67 -36.22 6.14
N THR A 272 -45.26 -36.00 4.97
CA THR A 272 -44.56 -36.07 3.67
C THR A 272 -44.47 -34.65 3.07
N LEU A 273 -43.71 -34.50 2.00
CA LEU A 273 -43.63 -33.19 1.32
C LEU A 273 -44.94 -32.75 0.67
N ASP A 274 -45.83 -33.73 0.40
CA ASP A 274 -47.10 -33.50 -0.27
C ASP A 274 -48.30 -33.43 0.72
N ASP A 275 -48.02 -33.55 2.03
CA ASP A 275 -49.02 -33.36 3.08
C ASP A 275 -49.25 -31.88 3.39
N VAL A 276 -50.47 -31.54 3.80
CA VAL A 276 -50.86 -30.19 4.28
C VAL A 276 -50.81 -30.15 5.80
N PRO A 277 -49.78 -29.49 6.38
CA PRO A 277 -49.68 -29.39 7.83
C PRO A 277 -50.80 -28.52 8.40
N PRO A 278 -51.32 -28.84 9.62
CA PRO A 278 -52.28 -27.98 10.31
C PRO A 278 -51.73 -26.57 10.52
N VAL A 279 -52.65 -25.60 10.69
CA VAL A 279 -52.29 -24.20 10.98
C VAL A 279 -51.40 -24.12 12.21
N GLU A 280 -50.36 -23.28 12.13
CA GLU A 280 -49.33 -23.06 13.16
C GLU A 280 -48.43 -24.28 13.49
N THR A 281 -48.56 -25.37 12.75
CA THR A 281 -47.65 -26.52 12.92
C THR A 281 -46.32 -26.23 12.27
N MET A 282 -45.26 -26.24 13.06
CA MET A 282 -43.88 -26.10 12.54
C MET A 282 -43.34 -27.42 12.05
N VAL A 283 -43.00 -27.50 10.76
CA VAL A 283 -42.37 -28.67 10.14
C VAL A 283 -40.89 -28.31 9.86
N LYS A 284 -39.96 -28.96 10.59
CA LYS A 284 -38.50 -28.73 10.45
C LYS A 284 -37.98 -29.42 9.20
N LEU A 285 -37.08 -28.73 8.51
CA LEU A 285 -36.41 -29.20 7.29
C LEU A 285 -34.89 -29.33 7.51
N ALA A 286 -34.38 -28.96 8.69
CA ALA A 286 -33.01 -29.19 9.15
C ALA A 286 -33.01 -29.37 10.66
N LEU A 287 -31.99 -30.10 11.18
CA LEU A 287 -31.77 -30.28 12.61
C LEU A 287 -31.03 -29.13 13.26
N THR A 288 -30.19 -28.42 12.51
CA THR A 288 -29.31 -27.35 13.03
C THR A 288 -29.75 -25.97 12.56
N GLY A 289 -29.67 -24.98 13.41
CA GLY A 289 -30.01 -23.58 13.15
C GLY A 289 -28.99 -22.84 12.26
N ASN A 290 -28.55 -23.48 11.18
CA ASN A 290 -27.56 -22.87 10.29
C ASN A 290 -28.21 -22.01 9.21
N MET A 291 -27.84 -20.72 9.13
CA MET A 291 -28.36 -19.80 8.11
C MET A 291 -27.96 -20.21 6.68
N SER A 292 -26.87 -20.93 6.49
CA SER A 292 -26.42 -21.39 5.18
C SER A 292 -27.26 -22.55 4.62
N THR A 293 -28.07 -23.19 5.43
CA THR A 293 -29.01 -24.25 5.06
C THR A 293 -30.46 -23.80 5.08
N GLY A 294 -30.74 -22.50 5.10
CA GLY A 294 -32.08 -21.93 5.07
C GLY A 294 -32.69 -21.61 6.45
N GLY A 295 -31.92 -21.80 7.53
CA GLY A 295 -32.34 -21.40 8.88
C GLY A 295 -32.49 -19.88 9.01
N ILE A 296 -33.13 -19.43 10.08
CA ILE A 296 -33.37 -18.03 10.39
C ILE A 296 -32.68 -17.65 11.70
N SER A 297 -32.49 -16.35 11.90
CA SER A 297 -31.97 -15.77 13.15
C SER A 297 -32.96 -14.78 13.74
N ILE A 298 -33.08 -14.80 15.07
CA ILE A 298 -33.91 -13.87 15.85
C ILE A 298 -32.98 -13.14 16.79
N ASP A 299 -33.00 -11.82 16.76
CA ASP A 299 -32.20 -11.03 17.69
C ASP A 299 -32.73 -11.19 19.14
N ARG A 300 -31.82 -11.50 20.05
CA ARG A 300 -32.08 -11.68 21.50
C ARG A 300 -31.11 -10.87 22.37
N THR A 301 -30.48 -9.89 21.78
CA THR A 301 -29.38 -9.15 22.43
C THR A 301 -29.80 -8.53 23.75
N PHE A 302 -31.00 -8.00 23.81
CA PHE A 302 -31.52 -7.31 25.01
C PHE A 302 -32.37 -8.20 25.91
N ASP A 303 -32.64 -9.44 25.49
CA ASP A 303 -33.46 -10.37 26.27
C ASP A 303 -32.63 -11.19 27.28
N ALA A 304 -31.28 -11.23 27.08
CA ALA A 304 -30.40 -12.15 27.79
C ALA A 304 -30.22 -11.78 29.26
N HIS A 305 -30.32 -12.81 30.14
CA HIS A 305 -30.00 -12.66 31.54
C HIS A 305 -28.53 -12.24 31.78
N PRO A 306 -28.22 -11.31 32.70
CA PRO A 306 -26.86 -10.86 32.99
C PRO A 306 -25.85 -11.98 33.26
N ASP A 307 -26.23 -13.02 33.99
CA ASP A 307 -25.38 -14.18 34.29
C ASP A 307 -24.98 -14.94 33.03
N ASN A 308 -25.88 -15.04 32.03
CA ASN A 308 -25.60 -15.70 30.76
C ASN A 308 -24.62 -14.88 29.92
N ILE A 309 -24.73 -13.56 30.00
CA ILE A 309 -23.78 -12.63 29.39
C ILE A 309 -22.39 -12.82 30.03
N GLU A 310 -22.31 -12.81 31.37
CA GLU A 310 -21.05 -13.00 32.09
C GLU A 310 -20.40 -14.34 31.79
N ILE A 311 -21.17 -15.44 31.74
CA ILE A 311 -20.70 -16.78 31.38
C ILE A 311 -20.09 -16.79 29.97
N ALA A 312 -20.73 -16.15 28.99
CA ALA A 312 -20.21 -16.10 27.60
C ALA A 312 -18.97 -15.19 27.47
N GLU A 313 -18.94 -14.05 28.18
CA GLU A 313 -17.75 -13.18 28.26
C GLU A 313 -16.59 -13.91 28.91
N GLU A 314 -16.82 -14.65 30.00
CA GLU A 314 -15.78 -15.42 30.68
C GLU A 314 -15.24 -16.56 29.80
N ALA A 315 -16.12 -17.27 29.08
CA ALA A 315 -15.70 -18.30 28.14
C ALA A 315 -14.74 -17.75 27.07
N ALA A 316 -15.08 -16.62 26.46
CA ALA A 316 -14.20 -15.98 25.47
C ALA A 316 -12.85 -15.56 26.08
N ARG A 317 -12.86 -15.04 27.29
CA ARG A 317 -11.66 -14.59 28.03
C ARG A 317 -10.75 -15.76 28.39
N LEU A 318 -11.31 -16.87 28.87
CA LEU A 318 -10.57 -18.10 29.21
C LEU A 318 -9.87 -18.74 28.00
N ILE A 319 -10.54 -18.75 26.87
CA ILE A 319 -9.94 -19.24 25.61
C ILE A 319 -8.91 -18.24 25.06
N GLY A 320 -9.06 -16.95 25.38
CA GLY A 320 -8.14 -15.90 24.91
C GLY A 320 -8.48 -15.33 23.54
N LEU A 321 -9.74 -15.41 23.12
CA LEU A 321 -10.21 -14.86 21.84
C LEU A 321 -10.66 -13.42 22.00
N ASP A 322 -10.18 -12.56 21.14
CA ASP A 322 -10.57 -11.15 21.02
C ASP A 322 -11.91 -10.96 20.30
N VAL A 323 -12.23 -11.82 19.35
CA VAL A 323 -13.53 -11.95 18.69
C VAL A 323 -13.94 -13.41 18.79
N ALA A 324 -15.02 -13.69 19.50
CA ALA A 324 -15.48 -15.05 19.75
C ALA A 324 -16.98 -15.21 19.51
N GLY A 325 -17.37 -16.33 18.93
CA GLY A 325 -18.75 -16.78 18.85
C GLY A 325 -18.96 -17.94 19.84
N ILE A 326 -19.78 -17.74 20.86
CA ILE A 326 -20.10 -18.76 21.85
C ILE A 326 -21.46 -19.38 21.48
N ASP A 327 -21.47 -20.68 21.24
CA ASP A 327 -22.67 -21.44 20.98
C ASP A 327 -23.25 -21.93 22.31
N PHE A 328 -24.45 -21.49 22.60
CA PHE A 328 -25.08 -21.64 23.86
C PHE A 328 -26.45 -22.32 23.70
N ILE A 329 -26.69 -23.44 24.35
CA ILE A 329 -28.01 -24.07 24.35
C ILE A 329 -28.65 -23.80 25.72
N ALA A 330 -29.84 -23.22 25.72
CA ALA A 330 -30.59 -22.95 26.92
C ALA A 330 -32.11 -23.03 26.63
N PRO A 331 -32.93 -23.41 27.60
CA PRO A 331 -34.39 -23.36 27.46
C PRO A 331 -34.88 -21.96 27.10
N ASP A 332 -34.31 -20.94 27.77
CA ASP A 332 -34.58 -19.55 27.54
C ASP A 332 -33.34 -18.72 27.95
N ILE A 333 -32.88 -17.85 27.06
CA ILE A 333 -31.70 -17.00 27.34
C ILE A 333 -32.01 -15.91 28.37
N ALA A 334 -33.28 -15.60 28.61
CA ALA A 334 -33.71 -14.63 29.60
C ALA A 334 -33.68 -15.19 31.04
N SER A 335 -33.50 -16.50 31.21
CA SER A 335 -33.38 -17.17 32.48
C SER A 335 -31.93 -17.56 32.75
N PRO A 336 -31.47 -17.48 34.05
CA PRO A 336 -30.10 -17.87 34.39
C PRO A 336 -29.88 -19.37 34.11
N VAL A 337 -28.95 -19.71 33.24
CA VAL A 337 -28.75 -21.12 32.81
C VAL A 337 -28.25 -22.03 33.92
N ARG A 338 -27.64 -21.50 34.95
CA ARG A 338 -27.24 -22.27 36.15
C ARG A 338 -28.44 -22.82 36.89
N GLU A 339 -29.60 -22.18 36.81
CA GLU A 339 -30.87 -22.57 37.45
C GLU A 339 -31.82 -23.26 36.48
N ALA A 340 -31.96 -22.69 35.23
CA ALA A 340 -32.90 -23.18 34.24
C ALA A 340 -32.35 -24.35 33.42
N GLY A 341 -31.09 -24.66 33.50
CA GLY A 341 -30.36 -25.59 32.63
C GLY A 341 -29.88 -24.91 31.37
N GLY A 342 -28.86 -25.50 30.80
CA GLY A 342 -28.21 -25.02 29.56
C GLY A 342 -26.69 -25.19 29.63
N ALA A 343 -26.02 -25.03 28.50
CA ALA A 343 -24.57 -25.19 28.44
C ALA A 343 -23.96 -24.47 27.23
N ILE A 344 -22.68 -24.14 27.34
CA ILE A 344 -21.82 -23.75 26.21
C ILE A 344 -21.42 -25.01 25.46
N CYS A 345 -21.79 -25.11 24.21
CA CYS A 345 -21.52 -26.29 23.37
C CYS A 345 -20.28 -26.13 22.48
N GLU A 346 -19.94 -24.91 22.10
CA GLU A 346 -18.81 -24.61 21.23
C GLU A 346 -18.34 -23.16 21.38
N VAL A 347 -17.02 -22.95 21.16
CA VAL A 347 -16.42 -21.63 21.07
C VAL A 347 -15.77 -21.50 19.68
N ASN A 348 -16.13 -20.46 18.94
CA ASN A 348 -15.71 -20.26 17.57
C ASN A 348 -14.78 -19.05 17.46
N ALA A 349 -13.59 -19.25 16.86
CA ALA A 349 -12.54 -18.22 16.71
C ALA A 349 -12.79 -17.23 15.56
N ALA A 350 -13.64 -17.57 14.59
CA ALA A 350 -13.93 -16.70 13.44
C ALA A 350 -15.44 -16.62 13.19
N PRO A 351 -16.22 -16.06 14.12
CA PRO A 351 -17.68 -16.07 14.02
C PRO A 351 -18.18 -15.21 12.86
N GLY A 352 -19.20 -15.71 12.15
CA GLY A 352 -19.90 -14.93 11.14
C GLY A 352 -20.82 -13.88 11.78
N PHE A 353 -20.85 -12.68 11.19
CA PHE A 353 -21.68 -11.56 11.72
C PHE A 353 -23.09 -11.50 11.12
N ARG A 354 -23.33 -12.19 10.01
CA ARG A 354 -24.58 -12.05 9.21
C ARG A 354 -25.85 -12.22 10.03
N MET A 355 -25.87 -13.19 10.96
CA MET A 355 -27.05 -13.45 11.79
C MET A 355 -27.36 -12.32 12.78
N HIS A 356 -26.37 -11.50 13.12
CA HIS A 356 -26.52 -10.36 14.02
C HIS A 356 -26.74 -9.05 13.25
N THR A 357 -26.05 -8.89 12.11
CA THR A 357 -26.20 -7.68 11.27
C THR A 357 -27.46 -7.67 10.43
N HIS A 358 -28.01 -8.87 10.12
CA HIS A 358 -29.21 -9.04 9.32
C HIS A 358 -30.10 -10.14 9.94
N PRO A 359 -30.61 -9.95 11.15
CA PRO A 359 -31.52 -10.92 11.75
C PRO A 359 -32.80 -11.03 10.92
N THR A 360 -33.43 -12.20 10.91
CA THR A 360 -34.71 -12.39 10.24
C THR A 360 -35.82 -11.66 11.00
N VAL A 361 -35.73 -11.68 12.33
CA VAL A 361 -36.65 -11.02 13.26
C VAL A 361 -35.83 -10.25 14.30
N GLY A 362 -36.25 -9.04 14.64
CA GLY A 362 -35.57 -8.16 15.59
C GLY A 362 -34.69 -7.10 14.92
N GLU A 363 -33.83 -6.44 15.71
CA GLU A 363 -33.06 -5.28 15.30
C GLU A 363 -31.64 -5.68 14.84
N PRO A 364 -31.13 -5.11 13.72
CA PRO A 364 -29.75 -5.30 13.29
C PRO A 364 -28.76 -4.75 14.32
N GLN A 365 -27.70 -5.52 14.61
CA GLN A 365 -26.62 -5.13 15.53
C GLN A 365 -25.38 -4.67 14.74
N TYR A 366 -24.80 -3.52 15.11
CA TYR A 366 -23.64 -2.92 14.44
C TYR A 366 -22.31 -3.50 14.95
N ILE A 367 -22.03 -4.74 14.60
CA ILE A 367 -20.88 -5.52 15.12
C ILE A 367 -19.53 -5.02 14.59
N ALA A 368 -19.46 -4.44 13.42
CA ALA A 368 -18.22 -3.97 12.84
C ALA A 368 -17.57 -2.86 13.66
N LYS A 369 -18.39 -1.99 14.27
CA LYS A 369 -17.91 -0.87 15.10
C LYS A 369 -17.03 -1.32 16.25
N PRO A 370 -17.46 -2.22 17.18
CA PRO A 370 -16.62 -2.68 18.28
C PRO A 370 -15.36 -3.42 17.81
N VAL A 371 -15.38 -4.11 16.67
CA VAL A 371 -14.17 -4.73 16.11
C VAL A 371 -13.17 -3.68 15.64
N VAL A 372 -13.63 -2.64 14.96
CA VAL A 372 -12.74 -1.54 14.53
C VAL A 372 -12.29 -0.72 15.74
N ASP A 373 -13.12 -0.50 16.76
CA ASP A 373 -12.73 0.14 18.04
C ASP A 373 -11.64 -0.66 18.77
N LEU A 374 -11.72 -2.00 18.73
CA LEU A 374 -10.71 -2.88 19.30
C LEU A 374 -9.34 -2.71 18.62
N LEU A 375 -9.32 -2.56 17.29
CA LEU A 375 -8.10 -2.42 16.51
C LEU A 375 -7.57 -0.99 16.48
N PHE A 376 -8.47 -0.02 16.36
CA PHE A 376 -8.21 1.41 16.34
C PHE A 376 -9.11 2.12 17.35
N PRO A 377 -8.71 2.17 18.64
CA PRO A 377 -9.42 2.95 19.62
C PRO A 377 -9.65 4.39 19.16
N PRO A 378 -10.71 5.07 19.60
CA PRO A 378 -10.98 6.45 19.20
C PRO A 378 -9.75 7.36 19.36
N GLY A 379 -9.35 8.05 18.27
CA GLY A 379 -8.16 8.89 18.21
C GLY A 379 -6.84 8.17 17.94
N ALA A 380 -6.82 6.84 17.84
CA ALA A 380 -5.62 6.12 17.42
C ALA A 380 -5.29 6.40 15.94
N PRO A 381 -4.02 6.65 15.60
CA PRO A 381 -3.61 6.88 14.23
C PRO A 381 -3.73 5.58 13.41
N SER A 382 -4.19 5.72 12.18
CA SER A 382 -4.28 4.62 11.21
C SER A 382 -3.41 4.84 9.96
N ARG A 383 -2.90 6.06 9.78
CA ARG A 383 -2.14 6.48 8.61
C ARG A 383 -0.75 6.93 9.01
N VAL A 384 0.21 6.73 8.12
CA VAL A 384 1.51 7.38 8.19
C VAL A 384 1.51 8.62 7.30
N PRO A 385 2.20 9.71 7.66
CA PRO A 385 2.35 10.88 6.80
C PRO A 385 3.01 10.49 5.48
N ILE A 386 2.45 10.97 4.36
CA ILE A 386 2.95 10.71 3.01
C ILE A 386 3.37 12.02 2.37
N VAL A 387 4.63 12.11 1.92
CA VAL A 387 5.11 13.15 1.03
C VAL A 387 5.27 12.59 -0.37
N ALA A 388 4.51 13.09 -1.33
CA ALA A 388 4.57 12.67 -2.73
C ALA A 388 5.36 13.69 -3.57
N VAL A 389 6.41 13.24 -4.25
CA VAL A 389 7.30 14.10 -5.04
C VAL A 389 7.19 13.76 -6.52
N THR A 390 6.78 14.73 -7.34
CA THR A 390 6.74 14.60 -8.80
C THR A 390 7.44 15.77 -9.50
N GLY A 391 7.59 15.66 -10.79
CA GLY A 391 8.22 16.65 -11.65
C GLY A 391 8.88 15.99 -12.86
N THR A 392 9.46 16.76 -13.76
CA THR A 392 10.30 16.21 -14.84
C THR A 392 11.66 15.86 -14.28
N ASN A 393 12.36 16.82 -13.68
CA ASN A 393 13.69 16.65 -13.10
C ASN A 393 13.68 16.95 -11.60
N GLY A 394 14.67 16.44 -10.87
CA GLY A 394 14.88 16.71 -9.42
C GLY A 394 14.08 15.84 -8.46
N LYS A 395 13.19 14.96 -8.90
CA LYS A 395 12.35 14.09 -8.06
C LYS A 395 13.16 13.28 -7.04
N THR A 396 14.07 12.45 -7.52
CA THR A 396 14.87 11.53 -6.70
C THR A 396 15.70 12.27 -5.67
N THR A 397 16.40 13.33 -6.09
CA THR A 397 17.24 14.15 -5.19
C THR A 397 16.38 14.82 -4.11
N THR A 398 15.23 15.41 -4.49
CA THR A 398 14.29 16.02 -3.54
C THR A 398 13.73 14.98 -2.56
N SER A 399 13.30 13.81 -3.05
CA SER A 399 12.80 12.71 -2.21
C SER A 399 13.84 12.25 -1.20
N ARG A 400 15.10 12.09 -1.61
CA ARG A 400 16.20 11.71 -0.73
C ARG A 400 16.52 12.78 0.30
N MET A 401 16.51 14.06 -0.09
CA MET A 401 16.70 15.16 0.86
C MET A 401 15.59 15.21 1.91
N ILE A 402 14.34 15.01 1.51
CA ILE A 402 13.19 14.93 2.43
C ILE A 402 13.39 13.75 3.40
N ALA A 403 13.68 12.57 2.87
CA ALA A 403 13.92 11.37 3.67
C ALA A 403 15.04 11.56 4.68
N HIS A 404 16.15 12.19 4.26
CA HIS A 404 17.29 12.51 5.13
C HIS A 404 16.91 13.49 6.25
N ILE A 405 16.15 14.56 5.95
CA ILE A 405 15.68 15.50 6.97
C ILE A 405 14.77 14.78 7.98
N MET A 406 13.82 13.97 7.49
CA MET A 406 12.84 13.29 8.35
C MET A 406 13.48 12.20 9.21
N LYS A 407 14.53 11.56 8.70
CA LYS A 407 15.35 10.64 9.50
C LYS A 407 16.07 11.38 10.64
N GLY A 408 16.58 12.58 10.40
CA GLY A 408 17.17 13.44 11.46
C GLY A 408 16.19 13.75 12.59
N LEU A 409 14.88 13.60 12.36
CA LEU A 409 13.82 13.67 13.37
C LEU A 409 13.55 12.33 14.07
N GLY A 410 14.31 11.29 13.79
CA GLY A 410 14.13 9.95 14.33
C GLY A 410 13.01 9.15 13.65
N ARG A 411 12.52 9.59 12.46
CA ARG A 411 11.48 8.85 11.72
C ARG A 411 12.04 7.62 11.03
N GLN A 412 11.25 6.54 11.04
CA GLN A 412 11.51 5.34 10.26
C GLN A 412 10.97 5.54 8.85
N VAL A 413 11.81 6.08 7.98
CA VAL A 413 11.38 6.51 6.65
C VAL A 413 11.31 5.35 5.66
N GLY A 414 10.16 5.19 5.02
CA GLY A 414 10.02 4.39 3.80
C GLY A 414 10.02 5.29 2.56
N MET A 415 10.89 5.00 1.59
CA MET A 415 11.02 5.82 0.39
C MET A 415 10.94 4.97 -0.88
N THR A 416 10.22 5.46 -1.88
CA THR A 416 10.27 4.94 -3.26
C THR A 416 11.03 5.90 -4.16
N SER A 417 11.79 5.36 -5.10
CA SER A 417 12.51 6.15 -6.10
C SER A 417 12.72 5.37 -7.40
N THR A 418 13.25 6.03 -8.44
CA THR A 418 13.70 5.34 -9.67
C THR A 418 14.84 4.36 -9.41
N ASP A 419 15.57 4.49 -8.30
CA ASP A 419 16.70 3.63 -7.96
C ASP A 419 16.26 2.41 -7.12
N GLY A 420 15.06 2.48 -6.49
CA GLY A 420 14.52 1.39 -5.69
C GLY A 420 13.63 1.81 -4.53
N ILE A 421 13.36 0.85 -3.65
CA ILE A 421 12.66 1.03 -2.39
C ILE A 421 13.69 1.00 -1.25
N VAL A 422 13.71 2.04 -0.46
CA VAL A 422 14.57 2.17 0.72
C VAL A 422 13.68 2.19 1.98
N ILE A 423 13.99 1.35 2.95
CA ILE A 423 13.34 1.34 4.26
C ILE A 423 14.43 1.55 5.31
N ASP A 424 14.36 2.64 6.05
CA ASP A 424 15.31 2.99 7.09
C ASP A 424 16.77 2.87 6.59
N GLU A 425 17.07 3.58 5.47
CA GLU A 425 18.35 3.61 4.73
C GLU A 425 18.78 2.30 4.05
N ARG A 426 18.07 1.20 4.25
CA ARG A 426 18.38 -0.06 3.58
C ARG A 426 17.64 -0.16 2.25
N LEU A 427 18.36 -0.39 1.17
CA LEU A 427 17.78 -0.68 -0.14
C LEU A 427 17.19 -2.10 -0.12
N VAL A 428 15.85 -2.20 -0.09
CA VAL A 428 15.14 -3.50 -0.03
C VAL A 428 14.73 -4.03 -1.40
N VAL A 429 14.58 -3.13 -2.38
CA VAL A 429 14.29 -3.48 -3.78
C VAL A 429 15.10 -2.58 -4.69
N LYS A 430 15.89 -3.16 -5.58
CA LYS A 430 16.68 -2.44 -6.61
C LYS A 430 15.96 -2.52 -7.96
N SER A 431 15.14 -1.55 -8.27
CA SER A 431 14.44 -1.41 -9.57
C SER A 431 13.79 -0.03 -9.63
N ASP A 432 13.29 0.40 -10.80
CA ASP A 432 12.42 1.58 -10.86
C ASP A 432 11.16 1.34 -10.01
N ALA A 433 11.13 1.99 -8.87
CA ALA A 433 10.09 1.88 -7.86
C ALA A 433 9.21 3.14 -7.76
N SER A 434 9.20 3.99 -8.77
CA SER A 434 8.41 5.25 -8.80
C SER A 434 6.92 5.06 -9.14
N GLY A 435 6.39 3.84 -8.94
CA GLY A 435 5.02 3.47 -9.26
C GLY A 435 4.18 3.03 -8.05
N PRO A 436 2.86 2.83 -8.26
CA PRO A 436 1.90 2.58 -7.18
C PRO A 436 2.11 1.27 -6.42
N ARG A 437 2.63 0.22 -7.07
CA ARG A 437 2.95 -1.05 -6.38
C ARG A 437 4.03 -0.85 -5.33
N SER A 438 5.04 -0.07 -5.66
CA SER A 438 6.14 0.26 -4.73
C SER A 438 5.65 1.12 -3.56
N ALA A 439 4.73 2.05 -3.82
CA ALA A 439 4.08 2.82 -2.76
C ALA A 439 3.31 1.90 -1.78
N ARG A 440 2.55 0.93 -2.29
CA ARG A 440 1.87 -0.08 -1.46
C ARG A 440 2.86 -0.90 -0.63
N MET A 441 4.01 -1.31 -1.20
CA MET A 441 5.04 -2.05 -0.47
C MET A 441 5.59 -1.25 0.73
N VAL A 442 5.83 0.05 0.56
CA VAL A 442 6.25 0.93 1.66
C VAL A 442 5.16 1.02 2.73
N LEU A 443 3.89 1.22 2.34
CA LEU A 443 2.77 1.34 3.28
C LEU A 443 2.40 0.02 3.97
N GLN A 444 2.82 -1.12 3.42
CA GLN A 444 2.68 -2.44 4.04
C GLN A 444 3.81 -2.77 5.03
N ASN A 445 4.88 -2.01 5.03
CA ASN A 445 6.01 -2.31 5.92
C ASN A 445 5.72 -1.82 7.35
N PRO A 446 5.71 -2.72 8.36
CA PRO A 446 5.33 -2.37 9.74
C PRO A 446 6.34 -1.48 10.46
N ARG A 447 7.50 -1.21 9.88
CA ARG A 447 8.51 -0.32 10.47
C ARG A 447 8.35 1.13 10.04
N VAL A 448 7.65 1.39 8.93
CA VAL A 448 7.53 2.73 8.34
C VAL A 448 6.55 3.58 9.16
N ASP A 449 7.02 4.72 9.66
CA ASP A 449 6.21 5.73 10.33
C ASP A 449 6.14 7.07 9.54
N PHE A 450 6.88 7.16 8.43
CA PHE A 450 6.88 8.28 7.51
C PHE A 450 7.20 7.80 6.08
N ALA A 451 6.43 8.24 5.08
CA ALA A 451 6.60 7.78 3.71
C ALA A 451 6.97 8.92 2.75
N VAL A 452 8.00 8.70 1.92
CA VAL A 452 8.40 9.62 0.84
C VAL A 452 8.25 8.89 -0.49
N MET A 453 7.29 9.32 -1.30
CA MET A 453 6.93 8.66 -2.54
C MET A 453 7.41 9.46 -3.75
N GLU A 454 8.42 8.98 -4.47
CA GLU A 454 8.69 9.47 -5.82
C GLU A 454 7.60 8.99 -6.76
N VAL A 455 6.92 9.91 -7.44
CA VAL A 455 5.78 9.62 -8.32
C VAL A 455 6.11 10.00 -9.75
N ALA A 456 6.31 8.98 -10.59
CA ALA A 456 6.56 9.16 -12.01
C ALA A 456 5.25 9.15 -12.82
N ARG A 457 5.23 9.91 -13.93
CA ARG A 457 4.14 9.95 -14.89
C ARG A 457 3.63 8.56 -15.32
N GLY A 458 4.58 7.66 -15.60
CA GLY A 458 4.25 6.32 -16.07
C GLY A 458 3.46 5.49 -15.07
N GLY A 459 3.71 5.67 -13.77
CA GLY A 459 2.96 5.05 -12.68
C GLY A 459 1.53 5.58 -12.64
N ILE A 460 1.37 6.90 -12.60
CA ILE A 460 0.05 7.57 -12.56
C ILE A 460 -0.86 7.10 -13.70
N LEU A 461 -0.31 7.06 -14.93
CA LEU A 461 -1.08 6.68 -16.12
C LEU A 461 -1.44 5.18 -16.19
N ARG A 462 -0.79 4.32 -15.40
CA ARG A 462 -1.07 2.88 -15.39
C ARG A 462 -2.04 2.47 -14.30
N GLU A 463 -1.80 2.91 -13.07
CA GLU A 463 -2.46 2.39 -11.87
C GLU A 463 -2.72 3.49 -10.81
N GLY A 464 -2.57 4.77 -11.15
CA GLY A 464 -2.73 5.88 -10.20
C GLY A 464 -1.57 6.01 -9.20
N LEU A 465 -1.88 6.40 -7.95
CA LEU A 465 -0.87 6.68 -6.92
C LEU A 465 -0.54 5.46 -6.03
N GLY A 466 -1.47 4.49 -5.91
CA GLY A 466 -1.34 3.35 -4.99
C GLY A 466 -1.73 3.67 -3.54
N TYR A 467 -2.20 4.88 -3.29
CA TYR A 467 -2.79 5.39 -2.05
C TYR A 467 -3.85 6.45 -2.39
N ASP A 468 -4.73 6.75 -1.45
CA ASP A 468 -5.88 7.62 -1.62
C ASP A 468 -5.56 9.11 -1.44
N ARG A 469 -4.62 9.45 -0.53
CA ARG A 469 -4.19 10.82 -0.27
C ARG A 469 -2.74 10.90 0.16
N ASN A 470 -2.14 12.09 0.01
CA ASN A 470 -0.83 12.44 0.56
C ASN A 470 -0.92 13.77 1.33
N ASP A 471 -0.25 13.83 2.48
CA ASP A 471 -0.27 15.00 3.36
C ASP A 471 0.48 16.16 2.75
N VAL A 472 1.54 15.87 1.99
CA VAL A 472 2.32 16.86 1.26
C VAL A 472 2.57 16.41 -0.17
N ALA A 473 2.23 17.24 -1.15
CA ALA A 473 2.63 17.11 -2.54
C ALA A 473 3.82 18.04 -2.84
N VAL A 474 4.81 17.57 -3.58
CA VAL A 474 5.92 18.40 -4.07
C VAL A 474 5.96 18.31 -5.59
N VAL A 475 5.94 19.45 -6.27
CA VAL A 475 6.11 19.52 -7.74
C VAL A 475 7.32 20.38 -8.06
N THR A 476 8.37 19.74 -8.58
CA THR A 476 9.65 20.41 -8.86
C THR A 476 9.59 21.25 -10.12
N ASN A 477 9.16 20.68 -11.26
CA ASN A 477 9.05 21.36 -12.56
C ASN A 477 8.26 20.53 -13.57
N VAL A 478 7.85 21.16 -14.68
CA VAL A 478 7.26 20.53 -15.84
C VAL A 478 8.02 20.98 -17.08
N ALA A 479 8.81 20.08 -17.66
CA ALA A 479 9.58 20.32 -18.87
C ALA A 479 9.34 19.22 -19.91
N PRO A 480 9.65 19.43 -21.19
CA PRO A 480 9.49 18.43 -22.24
C PRO A 480 10.27 17.15 -21.91
N ASP A 481 9.54 16.07 -21.69
CA ASP A 481 10.08 14.74 -21.50
C ASP A 481 8.98 13.70 -21.73
N HIS A 482 9.27 12.63 -22.43
CA HIS A 482 8.33 11.58 -22.79
C HIS A 482 7.05 12.07 -23.51
N LEU A 483 7.06 13.17 -24.23
CA LEU A 483 5.94 13.61 -25.05
C LEU A 483 5.73 12.67 -26.24
N GLY A 484 4.49 12.57 -26.72
CA GLY A 484 4.10 11.63 -27.78
C GLY A 484 3.82 10.21 -27.30
N MET A 485 3.94 9.94 -25.97
CA MET A 485 3.73 8.60 -25.40
C MET A 485 2.44 8.55 -24.59
N ARG A 486 1.65 7.48 -24.80
CA ARG A 486 0.40 7.22 -24.06
C ARG A 486 -0.62 8.37 -24.11
N GLY A 487 -0.68 9.06 -25.27
CA GLY A 487 -1.63 10.15 -25.48
C GLY A 487 -1.29 11.47 -24.77
N ILE A 488 -0.06 11.63 -24.29
CA ILE A 488 0.45 12.87 -23.70
C ILE A 488 1.36 13.55 -24.72
N ASP A 489 0.83 14.53 -25.43
CA ASP A 489 1.48 15.18 -26.56
C ASP A 489 1.96 16.60 -26.24
N THR A 490 1.37 17.23 -25.20
CA THR A 490 1.68 18.61 -24.81
C THR A 490 2.17 18.73 -23.38
N LEU A 491 2.83 19.85 -23.08
CA LEU A 491 3.27 20.17 -21.72
C LEU A 491 2.11 20.35 -20.75
N GLU A 492 0.99 20.91 -21.22
CA GLU A 492 -0.21 21.09 -20.42
C GLU A 492 -0.81 19.74 -20.02
N GLN A 493 -0.87 18.78 -20.93
CA GLN A 493 -1.30 17.42 -20.62
C GLN A 493 -0.34 16.73 -19.62
N LEU A 494 0.97 16.94 -19.78
CA LEU A 494 1.96 16.43 -18.82
C LEU A 494 1.79 17.07 -17.45
N ALA A 495 1.52 18.38 -17.40
CA ALA A 495 1.22 19.08 -16.16
C ALA A 495 -0.07 18.56 -15.51
N ASP A 496 -1.11 18.27 -16.29
CA ASP A 496 -2.36 17.69 -15.80
C ASP A 496 -2.14 16.33 -15.14
N VAL A 497 -1.32 15.46 -15.75
CA VAL A 497 -0.96 14.16 -15.14
C VAL A 497 -0.21 14.35 -13.81
N LYS A 498 0.78 15.25 -13.79
CA LYS A 498 1.55 15.50 -12.57
C LYS A 498 0.72 16.18 -11.47
N ALA A 499 -0.31 16.92 -11.82
CA ALA A 499 -1.19 17.57 -10.86
C ALA A 499 -2.02 16.60 -10.00
N VAL A 500 -2.11 15.32 -10.38
CA VAL A 500 -2.82 14.28 -9.60
C VAL A 500 -2.28 14.18 -8.16
N VAL A 501 -0.96 14.34 -7.94
CA VAL A 501 -0.41 14.37 -6.57
C VAL A 501 -0.87 15.59 -5.77
N VAL A 502 -1.15 16.70 -6.44
CA VAL A 502 -1.66 17.94 -5.82
C VAL A 502 -3.16 17.81 -5.50
N GLU A 503 -3.90 17.14 -6.36
CA GLU A 503 -5.33 16.84 -6.16
C GLU A 503 -5.57 15.89 -4.98
N ALA A 504 -4.59 14.98 -4.72
CA ALA A 504 -4.62 14.05 -3.61
C ALA A 504 -4.29 14.70 -2.23
N VAL A 505 -3.99 16.00 -2.19
CA VAL A 505 -3.74 16.73 -0.94
C VAL A 505 -5.06 17.03 -0.23
N PRO A 506 -5.27 16.61 1.03
CA PRO A 506 -6.46 16.93 1.81
C PRO A 506 -6.48 18.41 2.23
N ARG A 507 -7.59 18.87 2.80
CA ARG A 507 -7.79 20.28 3.19
C ARG A 507 -6.79 20.78 4.23
N ASP A 508 -6.32 19.92 5.09
CA ASP A 508 -5.31 20.16 6.14
C ASP A 508 -3.87 19.89 5.67
N GLY A 509 -3.69 19.38 4.44
CA GLY A 509 -2.40 19.13 3.83
C GLY A 509 -1.79 20.30 3.07
N PHE A 510 -0.65 20.06 2.42
CA PHE A 510 0.13 21.10 1.75
C PHE A 510 0.58 20.69 0.35
N ALA A 511 0.63 21.65 -0.58
CA ALA A 511 1.30 21.51 -1.86
C ALA A 511 2.52 22.44 -1.92
N VAL A 512 3.72 21.85 -2.02
CA VAL A 512 4.99 22.58 -2.20
C VAL A 512 5.25 22.71 -3.69
N LEU A 513 5.09 23.90 -4.23
CA LEU A 513 5.05 24.16 -5.66
C LEU A 513 6.12 25.14 -6.10
N ASN A 514 6.78 24.85 -7.22
CA ASN A 514 7.74 25.73 -7.85
C ASN A 514 7.04 26.95 -8.46
N ALA A 515 7.29 28.13 -7.89
CA ALA A 515 6.70 29.36 -8.38
C ALA A 515 7.37 29.89 -9.67
N ASP A 516 8.58 29.42 -9.99
CA ASP A 516 9.30 29.82 -11.19
C ASP A 516 8.73 29.15 -12.45
N ASP A 517 8.04 28.00 -12.30
CA ASP A 517 7.41 27.28 -13.38
C ASP A 517 5.94 27.67 -13.57
N PRO A 518 5.54 28.25 -14.72
CA PRO A 518 4.17 28.68 -14.96
C PRO A 518 3.13 27.56 -14.93
N LEU A 519 3.50 26.34 -15.35
CA LEU A 519 2.59 25.19 -15.35
C LEU A 519 2.39 24.67 -13.93
N VAL A 520 3.45 24.64 -13.13
CA VAL A 520 3.38 24.27 -11.70
C VAL A 520 2.55 25.31 -10.93
N ARG A 521 2.73 26.60 -11.19
CA ARG A 521 1.90 27.65 -10.56
C ARG A 521 0.41 27.43 -10.76
N ARG A 522 -0.02 26.97 -11.96
CA ARG A 522 -1.43 26.72 -12.26
C ARG A 522 -2.01 25.59 -11.39
N MET A 523 -1.19 24.66 -10.93
CA MET A 523 -1.63 23.52 -10.09
C MET A 523 -2.17 23.95 -8.72
N ARG A 524 -1.85 25.17 -8.24
CA ARG A 524 -2.46 25.75 -7.05
C ARG A 524 -3.99 25.66 -7.05
N ARG A 525 -4.63 25.79 -8.23
CA ARG A 525 -6.09 25.77 -8.36
C ARG A 525 -6.69 24.38 -8.14
N ARG A 526 -5.86 23.35 -8.15
CA ARG A 526 -6.24 21.94 -7.94
C ARG A 526 -5.97 21.46 -6.51
N CYS A 527 -5.26 22.25 -5.72
CA CYS A 527 -4.95 21.93 -4.33
C CYS A 527 -6.14 22.27 -3.43
N SER A 528 -6.62 21.27 -2.69
CA SER A 528 -7.65 21.45 -1.65
C SER A 528 -7.06 22.03 -0.36
N GLY A 529 -5.76 21.78 -0.12
CA GLY A 529 -5.01 22.23 1.05
C GLY A 529 -4.30 23.58 0.84
N SER A 530 -3.30 23.83 1.67
CA SER A 530 -2.49 25.04 1.64
C SER A 530 -1.31 24.92 0.68
N VAL A 531 -0.87 26.05 0.08
CA VAL A 531 0.29 26.07 -0.81
C VAL A 531 1.51 26.62 -0.07
N VAL A 532 2.65 25.97 -0.28
CA VAL A 532 3.99 26.45 0.07
C VAL A 532 4.73 26.71 -1.24
N TRP A 533 5.03 27.95 -1.55
CA TRP A 533 5.81 28.29 -2.74
C TRP A 533 7.31 28.08 -2.49
N PHE A 534 8.05 27.64 -3.50
CA PHE A 534 9.51 27.79 -3.51
C PHE A 534 9.95 28.46 -4.81
N SER A 535 11.01 29.28 -4.74
CA SER A 535 11.45 30.07 -5.88
C SER A 535 12.88 30.58 -5.74
N LEU A 536 13.63 30.50 -6.84
CA LEU A 536 14.94 31.10 -7.03
C LEU A 536 14.86 32.57 -7.51
N ALA A 537 13.65 33.07 -7.80
CA ALA A 537 13.41 34.40 -8.37
C ALA A 537 13.93 35.53 -7.47
N GLU A 538 14.50 36.54 -8.12
CA GLU A 538 15.07 37.70 -7.45
C GLU A 538 13.99 38.62 -6.85
N PRO A 539 14.29 39.33 -5.77
CA PRO A 539 13.44 40.41 -5.26
C PRO A 539 13.09 41.41 -6.36
N GLY A 540 11.81 41.84 -6.41
CA GLY A 540 11.30 42.75 -7.42
C GLY A 540 10.88 42.11 -8.76
N SER A 541 11.02 40.79 -8.89
CA SER A 541 10.42 40.07 -10.02
C SER A 541 8.93 39.79 -9.79
N ASN A 542 8.13 39.67 -10.86
CA ASN A 542 6.71 39.33 -10.78
C ASN A 542 6.43 38.06 -9.97
N VAL A 543 7.34 37.09 -10.01
CA VAL A 543 7.23 35.84 -9.23
C VAL A 543 7.41 36.12 -7.75
N ARG A 544 8.41 36.95 -7.41
CA ARG A 544 8.69 37.33 -6.02
C ARG A 544 7.53 38.15 -5.43
N ASP A 545 6.97 39.08 -6.20
CA ASP A 545 5.81 39.88 -5.79
C ASP A 545 4.60 39.00 -5.50
N LEU A 546 4.35 37.97 -6.33
CA LEU A 546 3.31 36.95 -6.09
C LEU A 546 3.53 36.23 -4.75
N ILE A 547 4.76 35.81 -4.47
CA ILE A 547 5.12 35.12 -3.23
C ILE A 547 4.98 36.06 -2.03
N ASP A 548 5.44 37.31 -2.15
CA ASP A 548 5.32 38.30 -1.09
C ASP A 548 3.86 38.62 -0.76
N ASP A 549 2.99 38.71 -1.77
CA ASP A 549 1.55 38.88 -1.56
C ASP A 549 0.94 37.65 -0.87
N HIS A 550 1.32 36.43 -1.30
CA HIS A 550 0.90 35.20 -0.65
C HIS A 550 1.31 35.15 0.83
N CYS A 551 2.56 35.52 1.14
CA CYS A 551 3.03 35.57 2.52
C CYS A 551 2.33 36.66 3.34
N ARG A 552 2.06 37.86 2.77
CA ARG A 552 1.28 38.90 3.46
C ARG A 552 -0.10 38.43 3.91
N ARG A 553 -0.71 37.50 3.16
CA ARG A 553 -1.99 36.85 3.49
C ARG A 553 -1.86 35.66 4.46
N GLY A 554 -0.69 35.47 5.07
CA GLY A 554 -0.45 34.38 6.01
C GLY A 554 0.10 33.08 5.39
N GLY A 555 0.40 33.09 4.08
CA GLY A 555 0.94 31.94 3.37
C GLY A 555 2.38 31.61 3.74
N ARG A 556 2.87 30.51 3.17
CA ARG A 556 4.22 29.98 3.41
C ARG A 556 5.02 29.94 2.12
N ALA A 557 6.33 30.22 2.21
CA ALA A 557 7.22 30.09 1.07
C ALA A 557 8.66 29.78 1.51
N VAL A 558 9.44 29.19 0.60
CA VAL A 558 10.89 29.05 0.70
C VAL A 558 11.50 29.82 -0.45
N VAL A 559 12.33 30.81 -0.15
CA VAL A 559 12.87 31.75 -1.14
C VAL A 559 14.39 31.86 -1.01
N LEU A 560 15.03 32.26 -2.10
CA LEU A 560 16.44 32.57 -2.12
C LEU A 560 16.62 34.08 -1.95
N ASP A 561 17.29 34.50 -0.87
CA ASP A 561 17.68 35.90 -0.67
C ASP A 561 19.16 36.05 -1.02
N ARG A 562 19.45 36.90 -2.01
CA ARG A 562 20.81 37.19 -2.43
C ARG A 562 21.38 38.34 -1.61
N THR A 563 22.57 38.15 -1.07
CA THR A 563 23.26 39.15 -0.24
C THR A 563 24.72 39.24 -0.64
N ASP A 564 25.43 40.29 -0.19
CA ASP A 564 26.87 40.46 -0.42
C ASP A 564 27.72 39.32 0.16
N ARG A 565 27.16 38.52 1.10
CA ARG A 565 27.84 37.40 1.74
C ARG A 565 27.53 36.05 1.05
N GLY A 566 26.71 36.08 0.02
CA GLY A 566 26.23 34.91 -0.71
C GLY A 566 24.70 34.74 -0.70
N ASP A 567 24.26 33.64 -1.20
CA ASP A 567 22.84 33.29 -1.36
C ASP A 567 22.31 32.53 -0.12
N MET A 568 21.27 33.04 0.53
CA MET A 568 20.65 32.49 1.72
C MET A 568 19.29 31.89 1.40
N ILE A 569 19.06 30.63 1.75
CA ILE A 569 17.72 30.03 1.73
C ILE A 569 16.94 30.52 2.95
N VAL A 570 15.74 31.01 2.73
CA VAL A 570 14.89 31.60 3.75
C VAL A 570 13.50 31.02 3.71
N ILE A 571 12.99 30.55 4.85
CA ILE A 571 11.59 30.17 5.00
C ILE A 571 10.78 31.40 5.43
N ARG A 572 9.67 31.66 4.76
CA ARG A 572 8.70 32.72 5.08
C ARG A 572 7.38 32.11 5.51
N HIS A 573 6.82 32.62 6.58
CA HIS A 573 5.48 32.28 7.05
C HIS A 573 4.78 33.54 7.55
N GLY A 574 3.81 33.99 6.80
CA GLY A 574 3.19 35.28 7.04
C GLY A 574 4.24 36.40 6.98
N ARG A 575 4.34 37.19 8.04
CA ARG A 575 5.37 38.27 8.18
C ARG A 575 6.69 37.80 8.74
N ARG A 576 6.79 36.55 9.18
CA ARG A 576 8.02 35.98 9.75
C ARG A 576 8.95 35.47 8.64
N SER A 577 10.25 35.80 8.79
CA SER A 577 11.31 35.34 7.90
C SER A 577 12.36 34.59 8.75
N MET A 578 12.71 33.38 8.34
CA MET A 578 13.57 32.48 9.09
C MET A 578 14.69 32.04 8.17
N GLN A 579 15.93 32.51 8.45
CA GLN A 579 17.12 32.08 7.72
C GLN A 579 17.37 30.59 7.95
N LEU A 580 17.57 29.85 6.86
CA LEU A 580 17.78 28.42 6.90
C LEU A 580 19.24 28.04 6.75
N ALA A 581 19.82 28.27 5.59
CA ALA A 581 21.20 27.92 5.29
C ALA A 581 21.77 28.76 4.15
N TRP A 582 23.05 29.05 4.20
CA TRP A 582 23.78 29.55 3.05
C TRP A 582 23.92 28.44 2.01
N THR A 583 23.71 28.76 0.74
CA THR A 583 23.77 27.76 -0.33
C THR A 583 25.14 27.12 -0.47
N HIS A 584 26.22 27.90 -0.27
CA HIS A 584 27.59 27.43 -0.35
C HIS A 584 27.99 26.45 0.78
N LEU A 585 27.20 26.38 1.87
CA LEU A 585 27.39 25.41 2.95
C LEU A 585 26.60 24.09 2.73
N LEU A 586 25.88 23.97 1.62
CA LEU A 586 25.14 22.76 1.27
C LEU A 586 25.98 21.91 0.31
N PRO A 587 26.48 20.73 0.72
CA PRO A 587 27.37 19.92 -0.11
C PRO A 587 26.82 19.61 -1.50
N ALA A 588 25.55 19.26 -1.59
CA ALA A 588 24.87 18.93 -2.85
C ALA A 588 24.76 20.10 -3.84
N THR A 589 25.08 21.34 -3.41
CA THR A 589 24.98 22.53 -4.27
C THR A 589 26.30 22.95 -4.92
N PHE A 590 27.39 22.22 -4.66
CA PHE A 590 28.72 22.53 -5.20
C PHE A 590 29.15 23.99 -4.95
N GLY A 591 29.15 24.36 -3.69
CA GLY A 591 29.48 25.73 -3.29
C GLY A 591 28.41 26.77 -3.69
N GLY A 592 27.15 26.34 -3.91
CA GLY A 592 26.04 27.20 -4.33
C GLY A 592 25.92 27.35 -5.84
N THR A 593 26.81 26.76 -6.65
CA THR A 593 26.82 26.89 -8.13
C THR A 593 25.73 26.06 -8.81
N ALA A 594 25.31 24.92 -8.22
CA ALA A 594 24.26 24.06 -8.71
C ALA A 594 22.87 24.54 -8.26
N LEU A 595 22.33 25.59 -8.92
CA LEU A 595 21.05 26.22 -8.54
C LEU A 595 19.86 25.26 -8.58
N PHE A 596 19.88 24.27 -9.45
CA PHE A 596 18.85 23.23 -9.47
C PHE A 596 18.85 22.40 -8.17
N ASN A 597 19.98 22.13 -7.58
CA ASN A 597 20.06 21.49 -6.27
C ASN A 597 19.72 22.44 -5.12
N VAL A 598 19.96 23.74 -5.29
CA VAL A 598 19.40 24.75 -4.38
C VAL A 598 17.88 24.70 -4.42
N ALA A 599 17.27 24.66 -5.61
CA ALA A 599 15.81 24.52 -5.76
C ALA A 599 15.29 23.20 -5.17
N ASN A 600 15.99 22.06 -5.37
CA ASN A 600 15.65 20.77 -4.76
C ASN A 600 15.73 20.85 -3.21
N ALA A 601 16.74 21.50 -2.66
CA ALA A 601 16.88 21.72 -1.21
C ALA A 601 15.78 22.63 -0.65
N MET A 602 15.38 23.67 -1.39
CA MET A 602 14.27 24.54 -1.03
C MET A 602 12.93 23.81 -1.05
N ALA A 603 12.68 22.97 -2.07
CA ALA A 603 11.51 22.11 -2.16
C ALA A 603 11.46 21.10 -0.99
N ALA A 604 12.60 20.48 -0.67
CA ALA A 604 12.72 19.56 0.46
C ALA A 604 12.50 20.24 1.81
N ALA A 605 13.08 21.43 1.99
CA ALA A 605 12.88 22.24 3.20
C ALA A 605 11.40 22.66 3.35
N GLY A 606 10.74 23.03 2.22
CA GLY A 606 9.32 23.35 2.20
C GLY A 606 8.44 22.16 2.58
N ALA A 607 8.79 20.97 2.08
CA ALA A 607 8.06 19.72 2.39
C ALA A 607 8.26 19.32 3.86
N ALA A 608 9.47 19.38 4.37
CA ALA A 608 9.77 19.10 5.78
C ALA A 608 9.06 20.09 6.71
N PHE A 609 9.06 21.38 6.37
CA PHE A 609 8.32 22.42 7.11
C PHE A 609 6.81 22.19 7.09
N ALA A 610 6.26 21.80 5.94
CA ALA A 610 4.86 21.44 5.80
C ALA A 610 4.50 20.19 6.62
N SER A 611 5.44 19.24 6.75
CA SER A 611 5.29 18.01 7.56
C SER A 611 5.51 18.23 9.05
N GLY A 612 5.73 19.49 9.49
CA GLY A 612 5.90 19.84 10.92
C GLY A 612 7.30 19.68 11.48
N ALA A 613 8.32 19.51 10.63
CA ALA A 613 9.72 19.49 11.06
C ALA A 613 10.15 20.83 11.68
N GLY A 614 10.97 20.78 12.72
CA GLY A 614 11.52 21.96 13.36
C GLY A 614 12.58 22.65 12.48
N LEU A 615 12.83 23.93 12.74
CA LEU A 615 13.84 24.68 11.97
C LEU A 615 15.25 24.13 12.13
N HIS A 616 15.57 23.52 13.28
CA HIS A 616 16.88 22.94 13.52
C HIS A 616 17.13 21.78 12.54
N GLU A 617 16.21 20.84 12.46
CA GLU A 617 16.32 19.66 11.60
C GLU A 617 16.31 20.04 10.12
N ILE A 618 15.46 21.03 9.74
CA ILE A 618 15.46 21.54 8.36
C ILE A 618 16.77 22.24 8.01
N ARG A 619 17.47 22.84 8.97
CA ARG A 619 18.79 23.43 8.76
C ARG A 619 19.89 22.38 8.63
N GLN A 620 19.88 21.38 9.49
CA GLN A 620 20.91 20.34 9.52
C GLN A 620 20.80 19.40 8.34
N GLY A 621 19.58 18.96 7.98
CA GLY A 621 19.39 18.00 6.91
C GLY A 621 20.10 18.36 5.60
N PRO A 622 19.82 19.49 4.93
CA PRO A 622 20.52 19.85 3.71
C PRO A 622 22.03 20.10 3.87
N ARG A 623 22.49 20.48 5.07
CA ARG A 623 23.92 20.71 5.37
C ARG A 623 24.71 19.40 5.51
N THR A 624 24.05 18.33 5.94
CA THR A 624 24.65 17.00 6.10
C THR A 624 24.31 16.08 4.92
N PHE A 625 23.43 16.51 4.02
CA PHE A 625 23.08 15.75 2.84
C PHE A 625 24.19 15.81 1.80
N THR A 626 24.80 14.67 1.56
CA THR A 626 25.78 14.48 0.51
C THR A 626 25.23 13.56 -0.59
N THR A 627 25.83 13.60 -1.77
CA THR A 627 25.47 12.73 -2.89
C THR A 627 26.59 11.74 -3.24
N PRO A 628 27.11 10.97 -2.27
CA PRO A 628 28.08 9.95 -2.61
C PRO A 628 27.42 8.90 -3.51
N TYR A 629 28.24 8.26 -4.33
CA TYR A 629 27.77 7.30 -5.31
C TYR A 629 26.89 6.18 -4.71
N TYR A 630 27.32 5.60 -3.59
CA TYR A 630 26.58 4.51 -2.94
C TYR A 630 25.22 4.92 -2.37
N LEU A 631 25.01 6.20 -2.05
CA LEU A 631 23.71 6.72 -1.59
C LEU A 631 22.85 7.29 -2.71
N SER A 632 23.46 7.87 -3.74
CA SER A 632 22.77 8.59 -4.81
C SER A 632 23.42 8.33 -6.16
N PRO A 633 23.39 7.09 -6.70
CA PRO A 633 24.07 6.73 -7.93
C PRO A 633 23.62 7.61 -9.12
N GLY A 634 24.57 8.16 -9.88
CA GLY A 634 24.26 8.97 -11.07
C GLY A 634 23.51 10.27 -10.77
N ARG A 635 23.66 10.84 -9.58
CA ARG A 635 23.05 12.13 -9.21
C ARG A 635 24.10 13.10 -8.75
N MET A 636 24.78 13.74 -9.72
CA MET A 636 25.85 14.70 -9.46
C MET A 636 26.97 14.13 -8.56
N ASN A 637 27.35 12.87 -8.78
CA ASN A 637 28.45 12.28 -8.04
C ASN A 637 29.77 12.90 -8.52
N GLN A 638 30.55 13.43 -7.61
CA GLN A 638 31.85 14.03 -7.92
C GLN A 638 32.97 13.06 -7.56
N VAL A 639 33.87 12.84 -8.52
CA VAL A 639 35.09 12.03 -8.37
C VAL A 639 36.25 12.85 -8.90
N ASN A 640 37.37 12.86 -8.21
CA ASN A 640 38.59 13.44 -8.72
C ASN A 640 39.50 12.32 -9.23
N VAL A 641 39.83 12.37 -10.52
CA VAL A 641 40.71 11.39 -11.16
C VAL A 641 41.91 12.17 -11.74
N HIS A 642 43.09 12.02 -11.19
CA HIS A 642 44.30 12.68 -11.65
C HIS A 642 44.18 14.21 -11.77
N ASN A 643 43.55 14.85 -10.82
CA ASN A 643 43.29 16.31 -10.81
C ASN A 643 42.28 16.75 -11.91
N VAL A 644 41.51 15.82 -12.46
CA VAL A 644 40.35 16.09 -13.31
C VAL A 644 39.09 15.96 -12.45
N ASP A 645 38.22 16.96 -12.50
CA ASP A 645 36.93 16.88 -11.82
C ASP A 645 35.92 16.14 -12.70
N VAL A 646 35.57 14.93 -12.30
CA VAL A 646 34.58 14.09 -12.98
C VAL A 646 33.25 14.19 -12.26
N ILE A 647 32.20 14.58 -12.99
CA ILE A 647 30.83 14.67 -12.52
C ILE A 647 30.01 13.60 -13.23
N VAL A 648 29.42 12.67 -12.47
CA VAL A 648 28.60 11.59 -12.96
C VAL A 648 27.14 11.91 -12.69
N ASP A 649 26.33 12.01 -13.75
CA ASP A 649 24.91 12.37 -13.64
C ASP A 649 24.03 11.53 -14.59
N TYR A 650 22.75 11.43 -14.31
CA TYR A 650 21.75 10.72 -15.12
C TYR A 650 21.05 11.65 -16.14
N CYS A 651 21.61 12.81 -16.44
CA CYS A 651 21.00 13.76 -17.37
C CYS A 651 20.77 13.12 -18.75
N HIS A 652 19.53 13.13 -19.25
CA HIS A 652 19.14 12.44 -20.50
C HIS A 652 18.13 13.23 -21.36
N ASN A 653 17.87 14.49 -21.01
CA ASN A 653 16.97 15.37 -21.76
C ASN A 653 17.54 16.79 -21.92
N ALA A 654 17.09 17.51 -22.95
CA ALA A 654 17.60 18.84 -23.26
C ALA A 654 17.40 19.87 -22.12
N PRO A 655 16.24 19.92 -21.41
CA PRO A 655 16.08 20.80 -20.25
C PRO A 655 17.06 20.50 -19.13
N GLY A 656 17.32 19.23 -18.82
CA GLY A 656 18.34 18.82 -17.86
C GLY A 656 19.74 19.24 -18.26
N MET A 657 20.09 19.04 -19.55
CA MET A 657 21.38 19.40 -20.10
C MET A 657 21.61 20.92 -20.06
N ARG A 658 20.59 21.73 -20.31
CA ARG A 658 20.69 23.20 -20.22
C ARG A 658 21.03 23.64 -18.79
N VAL A 659 20.32 23.11 -17.81
CA VAL A 659 20.54 23.41 -16.37
C VAL A 659 21.91 22.91 -15.91
N LEU A 660 22.35 21.74 -16.39
CA LEU A 660 23.68 21.21 -16.14
C LEU A 660 24.77 22.08 -16.77
N GLY A 661 24.56 22.57 -17.99
CA GLY A 661 25.46 23.51 -18.65
C GLY A 661 25.61 24.84 -17.91
N GLU A 662 24.50 25.44 -17.46
CA GLU A 662 24.53 26.64 -16.64
C GLU A 662 25.31 26.45 -15.31
N PHE A 663 25.15 25.27 -14.70
CA PHE A 663 25.96 24.91 -13.52
C PHE A 663 27.45 24.88 -13.87
N LEU A 664 27.83 24.23 -14.97
CA LEU A 664 29.22 24.11 -15.41
C LEU A 664 29.87 25.48 -15.64
N GLU A 665 29.11 26.46 -16.16
CA GLU A 665 29.63 27.83 -16.35
C GLU A 665 29.99 28.48 -15.01
N ARG A 666 29.07 28.40 -14.02
CA ARG A 666 29.30 28.94 -12.67
C ARG A 666 30.42 28.19 -11.94
N TYR A 667 30.43 26.86 -12.05
CA TYR A 667 31.43 26.02 -11.38
C TYR A 667 32.83 26.26 -11.96
N ALA A 668 32.96 26.32 -13.28
CA ALA A 668 34.26 26.65 -13.90
C ALA A 668 34.71 28.07 -13.57
N SER A 669 33.80 29.05 -13.51
CA SER A 669 34.13 30.42 -13.12
C SER A 669 34.61 30.49 -11.67
N MET A 670 34.00 29.75 -10.76
CA MET A 670 34.44 29.68 -9.35
C MET A 670 35.84 29.06 -9.25
N LYS A 671 36.12 27.97 -9.98
CA LYS A 671 37.44 27.34 -9.99
C LYS A 671 38.53 28.22 -10.58
N SER A 672 38.23 28.91 -11.68
CA SER A 672 39.22 29.83 -12.30
C SER A 672 39.58 31.00 -11.42
N GLY A 673 38.66 31.44 -10.54
CA GLY A 673 38.96 32.51 -9.55
C GLY A 673 39.79 32.05 -8.35
N GLN A 674 40.00 30.76 -8.15
CA GLN A 674 40.73 30.16 -7.04
C GLN A 674 42.14 29.67 -7.42
N SER A 675 42.49 29.63 -8.71
CA SER A 675 43.78 29.09 -9.16
C SER A 675 44.25 29.75 -10.46
N ASP A 676 45.60 29.88 -10.63
CA ASP A 676 46.26 30.30 -11.85
C ASP A 676 46.21 29.26 -13.00
N LEU A 677 45.21 28.39 -12.98
CA LEU A 677 44.98 27.39 -14.00
C LEU A 677 44.53 28.09 -15.30
N GLY A 678 45.12 27.71 -16.42
CA GLY A 678 44.75 28.16 -17.75
C GLY A 678 43.29 27.95 -18.09
N LYS A 679 42.88 28.09 -19.34
CA LYS A 679 41.50 27.89 -19.79
C LYS A 679 41.01 26.46 -19.44
N ILE A 680 40.05 26.32 -18.54
CA ILE A 680 39.43 25.05 -18.13
C ILE A 680 38.62 24.52 -19.32
N SER A 681 38.97 23.31 -19.81
CA SER A 681 38.21 22.59 -20.83
C SER A 681 37.05 21.82 -20.18
N ARG A 682 35.94 21.73 -20.90
CA ARG A 682 34.74 20.99 -20.48
C ARG A 682 34.47 19.88 -21.46
N ILE A 683 34.55 18.64 -21.03
CA ILE A 683 34.33 17.47 -21.88
C ILE A 683 33.05 16.79 -21.44
N GLY A 684 32.10 16.59 -22.35
CA GLY A 684 30.81 15.95 -22.05
C GLY A 684 30.68 14.60 -22.75
N MET A 685 30.33 13.55 -21.97
CA MET A 685 29.81 12.29 -22.53
C MET A 685 28.28 12.34 -22.44
N VAL A 686 27.61 12.23 -23.59
CA VAL A 686 26.16 12.49 -23.70
C VAL A 686 25.44 11.33 -24.35
N ALA A 687 24.29 10.97 -23.83
CA ALA A 687 23.39 9.98 -24.39
C ALA A 687 21.91 10.28 -24.07
N THR A 688 21.01 9.57 -24.75
CA THR A 688 19.59 9.61 -24.49
C THR A 688 18.95 8.25 -24.74
N ALA A 689 17.79 8.02 -24.13
CA ALA A 689 17.06 6.77 -24.30
C ALA A 689 16.36 6.68 -25.67
N GLY A 690 16.33 5.48 -26.28
CA GLY A 690 15.80 5.23 -27.62
C GLY A 690 14.29 5.46 -27.80
N ASP A 691 13.51 5.60 -26.72
CA ASP A 691 12.07 5.88 -26.77
C ASP A 691 11.73 7.38 -26.84
N ARG A 692 12.70 8.26 -27.04
CA ARG A 692 12.48 9.70 -27.21
C ARG A 692 12.14 10.03 -28.68
N ARG A 693 11.49 11.18 -28.89
CA ARG A 693 11.28 11.71 -30.25
C ARG A 693 12.62 12.15 -30.85
N GLU A 694 12.77 12.00 -32.15
CA GLU A 694 14.00 12.38 -32.87
C GLU A 694 14.35 13.85 -32.65
N ALA A 695 13.34 14.74 -32.68
CA ALA A 695 13.54 16.17 -32.40
C ALA A 695 14.11 16.41 -30.98
N ASP A 696 13.72 15.64 -29.98
CA ASP A 696 14.22 15.78 -28.59
C ASP A 696 15.66 15.30 -28.46
N MET A 697 16.06 14.28 -29.26
CA MET A 697 17.44 13.77 -29.34
C MET A 697 18.36 14.79 -30.00
N ILE A 698 17.91 15.39 -31.09
CA ILE A 698 18.65 16.45 -31.80
C ILE A 698 18.78 17.69 -30.89
N GLU A 699 17.70 18.10 -30.21
CA GLU A 699 17.74 19.22 -29.27
C GLU A 699 18.76 19.00 -28.16
N LEU A 700 18.82 17.78 -27.57
CA LEU A 700 19.79 17.43 -26.55
C LEU A 700 21.22 17.66 -27.04
N GLY A 701 21.54 17.20 -28.22
CA GLY A 701 22.85 17.41 -28.84
C GLY A 701 23.15 18.89 -29.10
N ALA A 702 22.17 19.64 -29.58
CA ALA A 702 22.30 21.08 -29.82
C ALA A 702 22.61 21.84 -28.52
N VAL A 703 21.92 21.53 -27.44
CA VAL A 703 22.17 22.11 -26.10
C VAL A 703 23.55 21.71 -25.58
N ALA A 704 23.94 20.44 -25.73
CA ALA A 704 25.27 20.00 -25.27
C ALA A 704 26.39 20.77 -25.97
N ALA A 705 26.25 21.09 -27.27
CA ALA A 705 27.22 21.88 -28.01
C ALA A 705 27.45 23.29 -27.42
N GLU A 706 26.45 23.88 -26.80
CA GLU A 706 26.59 25.23 -26.20
C GLU A 706 27.53 25.23 -24.98
N HIS A 707 27.63 24.10 -24.26
CA HIS A 707 28.25 24.07 -22.92
C HIS A 707 29.57 23.28 -22.86
N PHE A 708 29.86 22.37 -23.76
CA PHE A 708 31.07 21.55 -23.79
C PHE A 708 32.01 21.93 -24.92
N ASP A 709 33.34 21.90 -24.68
CA ASP A 709 34.34 22.09 -25.71
C ASP A 709 34.48 20.85 -26.62
N VAL A 710 34.32 19.66 -26.01
CA VAL A 710 34.30 18.36 -26.69
C VAL A 710 33.08 17.57 -26.25
N VAL A 711 32.34 16.99 -27.21
CA VAL A 711 31.20 16.12 -26.94
C VAL A 711 31.49 14.73 -27.43
N VAL A 712 31.44 13.74 -26.54
CA VAL A 712 31.48 12.31 -26.91
C VAL A 712 30.08 11.76 -26.77
N VAL A 713 29.50 11.29 -27.85
CA VAL A 713 28.17 10.74 -27.89
C VAL A 713 28.24 9.23 -27.76
N ARG A 714 27.54 8.70 -26.76
CA ARG A 714 27.37 7.26 -26.57
C ARG A 714 25.92 6.83 -26.77
N GLU A 715 25.66 5.55 -26.69
CA GLU A 715 24.32 4.99 -26.80
C GLU A 715 23.94 4.20 -25.54
N ASP A 716 22.66 4.23 -25.15
CA ASP A 716 22.16 3.39 -24.04
C ASP A 716 22.15 1.92 -24.48
N GLU A 717 22.43 1.01 -23.53
CA GLU A 717 22.40 -0.43 -23.80
C GLU A 717 21.01 -0.89 -24.26
N ARG A 718 19.96 -0.29 -23.73
CA ARG A 718 18.57 -0.59 -24.09
C ARG A 718 18.11 0.28 -25.24
N LEU A 719 18.23 -0.22 -26.47
CA LEU A 719 17.87 0.50 -27.69
C LEU A 719 16.38 0.78 -27.86
N ARG A 720 15.52 0.11 -27.10
CA ARG A 720 14.05 0.28 -27.08
C ARG A 720 13.40 0.23 -28.47
N GLY A 721 13.87 -0.68 -29.32
CA GLY A 721 13.36 -0.91 -30.68
C GLY A 721 14.02 -0.07 -31.76
N ARG A 722 15.05 0.71 -31.45
CA ARG A 722 15.90 1.42 -32.47
C ARG A 722 17.08 0.56 -32.86
N GLU A 723 17.65 0.84 -34.05
CA GLU A 723 18.89 0.23 -34.48
C GLU A 723 20.10 0.82 -33.73
N ARG A 724 21.14 0.01 -33.53
CA ARG A 724 22.37 0.45 -32.86
C ARG A 724 23.03 1.59 -33.64
N GLY A 725 23.39 2.65 -32.93
CA GLY A 725 23.98 3.87 -33.48
C GLY A 725 22.96 4.94 -33.83
N PHE A 726 21.69 4.59 -34.00
CA PHE A 726 20.67 5.54 -34.46
C PHE A 726 20.47 6.73 -33.51
N THR A 727 20.39 6.46 -32.22
CA THR A 727 20.22 7.54 -31.23
C THR A 727 21.45 8.41 -31.09
N ALA A 728 22.63 7.79 -31.17
CA ALA A 728 23.91 8.50 -31.13
C ALA A 728 24.08 9.42 -32.34
N ASP A 729 23.69 8.96 -33.51
CA ASP A 729 23.76 9.77 -34.75
C ASP A 729 22.88 11.01 -34.68
N LEU A 730 21.63 10.90 -34.15
CA LEU A 730 20.72 12.04 -33.96
C LEU A 730 21.26 13.06 -32.96
N VAL A 731 21.79 12.59 -31.82
CA VAL A 731 22.41 13.49 -30.83
C VAL A 731 23.66 14.18 -31.48
N ALA A 732 24.52 13.43 -32.18
CA ALA A 732 25.67 13.99 -32.84
C ALA A 732 25.27 14.96 -33.96
N GLN A 733 24.18 14.71 -34.67
CA GLN A 733 23.60 15.64 -35.65
C GLN A 733 23.22 16.97 -34.99
N GLY A 734 22.57 16.91 -33.82
CA GLY A 734 22.25 18.10 -33.03
C GLY A 734 23.50 18.89 -32.64
N VAL A 735 24.58 18.21 -32.19
CA VAL A 735 25.85 18.86 -31.87
C VAL A 735 26.42 19.54 -33.09
N ARG A 736 26.54 18.82 -34.26
CA ARG A 736 27.11 19.34 -35.49
C ARG A 736 26.34 20.53 -36.03
N SER A 737 25.02 20.57 -35.86
CA SER A 737 24.16 21.65 -36.34
C SER A 737 24.49 23.00 -35.70
N ARG A 738 25.09 22.99 -34.48
CA ARG A 738 25.42 24.20 -33.72
C ARG A 738 26.90 24.57 -33.79
N MET A 739 27.78 23.63 -34.18
CA MET A 739 29.22 23.85 -34.20
C MET A 739 29.59 25.01 -35.14
N GLY A 740 30.45 25.91 -34.67
CA GLY A 740 30.89 27.10 -35.40
C GLY A 740 29.97 28.32 -35.27
N GLU A 741 28.79 28.20 -34.64
CA GLU A 741 27.95 29.36 -34.38
C GLU A 741 28.55 30.26 -33.27
N PRO A 742 28.32 31.60 -33.35
CA PRO A 742 28.75 32.51 -32.29
C PRO A 742 28.16 32.11 -30.92
N GLY A 743 29.04 32.03 -29.91
CA GLY A 743 28.63 31.68 -28.55
C GLY A 743 28.61 30.17 -28.25
N VAL A 744 28.74 29.30 -29.26
CA VAL A 744 28.81 27.84 -29.09
C VAL A 744 30.24 27.41 -28.76
N ARG A 745 30.39 26.60 -27.71
CA ARG A 745 31.70 26.15 -27.24
C ARG A 745 32.27 24.99 -28.04
N CYS A 746 31.44 24.08 -28.52
CA CYS A 746 31.84 22.80 -29.08
C CYS A 746 32.74 22.95 -30.31
N ARG A 747 33.91 22.30 -30.25
CA ARG A 747 34.89 22.25 -31.34
C ARG A 747 35.01 20.85 -31.94
N GLN A 748 34.57 19.83 -31.18
CA GLN A 748 34.75 18.45 -31.59
C GLN A 748 33.60 17.60 -31.08
N VAL A 749 33.06 16.73 -31.98
CA VAL A 749 32.05 15.72 -31.61
C VAL A 749 32.53 14.36 -32.12
N GLU A 750 32.42 13.36 -31.24
CA GLU A 750 32.81 11.98 -31.54
C GLU A 750 31.70 11.02 -31.09
N ILE A 751 31.66 9.85 -31.71
CA ILE A 751 30.70 8.81 -31.35
C ILE A 751 31.48 7.59 -30.87
N VAL A 752 31.24 7.20 -29.61
CA VAL A 752 31.76 5.98 -29.02
C VAL A 752 30.58 5.28 -28.36
N LEU A 753 30.05 4.24 -29.01
CA LEU A 753 28.75 3.67 -28.67
C LEU A 753 28.70 2.98 -27.31
N ASP A 754 29.77 2.29 -26.92
CA ASP A 754 29.86 1.61 -25.63
C ASP A 754 30.13 2.61 -24.48
N GLU A 755 29.43 2.46 -23.37
CA GLU A 755 29.51 3.40 -22.25
C GLU A 755 30.86 3.40 -21.55
N THR A 756 31.43 2.23 -21.29
CA THR A 756 32.74 2.11 -20.62
C THR A 756 33.89 2.53 -21.52
N ASP A 757 33.83 2.21 -22.84
CA ASP A 757 34.80 2.67 -23.83
C ASP A 757 34.71 4.18 -24.01
N ALA A 758 33.50 4.77 -23.98
CA ALA A 758 33.32 6.23 -23.99
C ALA A 758 33.91 6.90 -22.76
N VAL A 759 33.79 6.32 -21.58
CA VAL A 759 34.45 6.82 -20.34
C VAL A 759 35.97 6.82 -20.51
N ARG A 760 36.56 5.69 -20.97
CA ARG A 760 38.03 5.62 -21.24
C ARG A 760 38.48 6.67 -22.24
N HIS A 761 37.71 6.84 -23.30
CA HIS A 761 37.97 7.78 -24.37
C HIS A 761 37.93 9.24 -23.89
N VAL A 762 36.93 9.60 -23.09
CA VAL A 762 36.79 10.94 -22.50
C VAL A 762 37.91 11.23 -21.52
N MET A 763 38.23 10.27 -20.62
CA MET A 763 39.28 10.44 -19.61
C MET A 763 40.68 10.52 -20.23
N ALA A 764 40.94 9.82 -21.34
CA ALA A 764 42.21 9.92 -22.09
C ALA A 764 42.44 11.29 -22.74
N ARG A 765 41.39 12.12 -22.88
CA ARG A 765 41.45 13.47 -23.47
C ARG A 765 41.52 14.57 -22.42
N ALA A 766 41.13 14.26 -21.18
CA ALA A 766 41.11 15.24 -20.11
C ALA A 766 42.52 15.53 -19.58
N ASN A 767 42.79 16.78 -19.34
CA ASN A 767 44.02 17.25 -18.69
C ASN A 767 43.74 17.63 -17.25
N PRO A 768 44.76 17.60 -16.37
CA PRO A 768 44.64 18.12 -15.01
C PRO A 768 44.04 19.52 -14.96
N GLY A 769 43.01 19.70 -14.19
CA GLY A 769 42.22 20.94 -14.07
C GLY A 769 40.97 21.01 -14.96
N ASP A 770 40.81 20.12 -15.94
CA ASP A 770 39.58 20.03 -16.74
C ASP A 770 38.38 19.54 -15.94
N ILE A 771 37.20 19.80 -16.49
CA ILE A 771 35.92 19.31 -15.96
C ILE A 771 35.34 18.31 -16.96
N VAL A 772 35.08 17.10 -16.49
CA VAL A 772 34.46 16.03 -17.25
C VAL A 772 33.06 15.78 -16.71
N VAL A 773 32.08 15.67 -17.59
CA VAL A 773 30.71 15.29 -17.25
C VAL A 773 30.36 14.00 -17.97
N LEU A 774 29.98 13.00 -17.20
CA LEU A 774 29.55 11.69 -17.71
C LEU A 774 28.05 11.53 -17.48
N THR A 775 27.26 11.55 -18.55
CA THR A 775 25.84 11.16 -18.44
C THR A 775 25.74 9.65 -18.57
N VAL A 776 25.29 8.97 -17.52
CA VAL A 776 25.42 7.52 -17.35
C VAL A 776 24.09 6.79 -17.22
N ASP A 777 24.04 5.55 -17.73
CA ASP A 777 22.97 4.57 -17.51
C ASP A 777 23.48 3.44 -16.60
N GLN A 778 24.70 2.93 -16.86
CA GLN A 778 25.36 1.87 -16.09
C GLN A 778 26.33 2.43 -15.04
N HIS A 779 25.82 3.21 -14.12
CA HIS A 779 26.64 3.94 -13.14
C HIS A 779 27.61 3.07 -12.33
N ALA A 780 27.28 1.79 -12.04
CA ALA A 780 28.20 0.90 -11.32
C ALA A 780 29.46 0.57 -12.14
N ALA A 781 29.28 0.27 -13.43
CA ALA A 781 30.40 -0.01 -14.33
C ALA A 781 31.28 1.22 -14.52
N VAL A 782 30.68 2.39 -14.71
CA VAL A 782 31.39 3.66 -14.87
C VAL A 782 32.19 4.00 -13.63
N MET A 783 31.62 3.87 -12.43
CA MET A 783 32.33 4.13 -11.19
C MET A 783 33.49 3.16 -10.97
N SER A 784 33.30 1.88 -11.25
CA SER A 784 34.39 0.89 -11.18
C SER A 784 35.56 1.23 -12.13
N GLU A 785 35.22 1.72 -13.34
CA GLU A 785 36.23 2.17 -14.30
C GLU A 785 37.00 3.39 -13.80
N LEU A 786 36.32 4.41 -13.25
CA LEU A 786 36.93 5.60 -12.67
C LEU A 786 37.83 5.25 -11.45
N GLU A 787 37.41 4.34 -10.59
CA GLU A 787 38.22 3.85 -9.47
C GLU A 787 39.47 3.10 -9.94
N ALA A 788 39.35 2.29 -10.99
CA ALA A 788 40.47 1.57 -11.58
C ALA A 788 41.53 2.57 -12.13
N MET A 789 41.05 3.62 -12.84
CA MET A 789 41.93 4.69 -13.33
C MET A 789 42.64 5.44 -12.19
N THR A 790 41.95 5.74 -11.12
CA THR A 790 42.51 6.42 -9.95
C THR A 790 43.61 5.57 -9.28
N LYS A 791 43.46 4.25 -9.23
CA LYS A 791 44.45 3.32 -8.66
C LYS A 791 45.69 3.14 -9.53
N GLN A 792 45.57 3.22 -10.86
CA GLN A 792 46.66 3.01 -11.81
C GLN A 792 47.74 4.10 -11.79
N ALA A 793 47.49 5.28 -11.22
CA ALA A 793 48.39 6.40 -11.23
C ALA A 793 49.28 6.53 -9.99
N GLN A 794 49.35 5.57 -9.10
CA GLN A 794 50.31 5.50 -8.00
C GLN A 794 51.37 4.39 -8.17
N PRO A 795 52.38 4.56 -9.04
CA PRO A 795 53.54 3.71 -8.95
C PRO A 795 54.47 4.28 -7.86
N GLY A 796 54.37 3.76 -6.65
CA GLY A 796 55.37 3.95 -5.62
C GLY A 796 54.93 4.70 -4.35
N SER A 797 53.92 4.23 -3.64
CA SER A 797 53.83 4.37 -2.20
C SER A 797 53.19 3.11 -1.60
N HIS A 798 54.04 2.21 -1.11
CA HIS A 798 53.56 1.15 -0.22
C HIS A 798 53.28 1.78 1.15
N THR A 799 52.08 2.31 1.32
CA THR A 799 51.46 2.41 2.64
C THR A 799 50.29 1.46 2.64
N LYS A 800 50.42 0.43 3.48
CA LYS A 800 49.32 -0.44 3.86
C LYS A 800 48.29 0.42 4.60
N ASP A 801 47.23 0.79 3.91
CA ASP A 801 45.99 1.22 4.56
C ASP A 801 44.80 0.59 3.81
N SER A 802 44.29 -0.42 4.44
CA SER A 802 43.00 -1.08 4.39
C SER A 802 42.05 -0.65 3.28
N VAL A 803 42.10 -1.34 2.16
CA VAL A 803 40.94 -1.53 1.26
C VAL A 803 40.09 -2.62 1.90
N GLY A 804 38.84 -2.32 2.19
CA GLY A 804 37.88 -3.29 2.72
C GLY A 804 37.74 -4.48 1.79
N ASP A 805 37.76 -5.67 2.40
CA ASP A 805 37.53 -6.95 1.78
C ASP A 805 36.18 -6.95 1.04
N PRO A 806 36.09 -7.36 -0.22
CA PRO A 806 34.82 -7.45 -0.95
C PRO A 806 33.80 -8.41 -0.34
N ASP A 807 34.19 -9.23 0.64
CA ASP A 807 33.32 -10.11 1.41
C ASP A 807 32.91 -9.54 2.78
N MET A 808 33.18 -8.28 3.05
CA MET A 808 32.80 -7.66 4.32
C MET A 808 31.30 -7.32 4.35
N ASP A 809 30.66 -7.74 5.44
CA ASP A 809 29.27 -7.46 5.80
C ASP A 809 28.94 -5.96 5.66
N PRO A 810 27.83 -5.59 4.99
CA PRO A 810 27.38 -4.20 4.88
C PRO A 810 27.26 -3.44 6.21
N GLU A 811 27.06 -4.12 7.33
CA GLU A 811 27.02 -3.53 8.67
C GLU A 811 28.42 -3.04 9.13
N ALA A 812 29.47 -3.76 8.80
CA ALA A 812 30.84 -3.35 9.11
C ALA A 812 31.31 -2.15 8.26
N MET A 813 30.85 -2.05 7.00
CA MET A 813 31.09 -0.85 6.16
C MET A 813 30.40 0.40 6.69
N MET A 814 29.22 0.25 7.29
CA MET A 814 28.50 1.38 7.89
C MET A 814 29.14 1.86 9.19
N GLU A 815 29.76 0.99 9.96
CA GLU A 815 30.45 1.34 11.21
C GLU A 815 31.75 2.11 10.92
N GLN A 816 32.51 1.69 9.90
CA GLN A 816 33.68 2.44 9.41
C GLN A 816 33.34 3.81 8.81
N ALA A 817 32.20 3.93 8.10
CA ALA A 817 31.74 5.21 7.58
C ALA A 817 31.28 6.16 8.70
N LYS A 818 30.78 5.62 9.80
CA LYS A 818 30.41 6.39 11.01
C LYS A 818 31.64 6.90 11.76
N GLU A 819 32.67 6.07 11.90
CA GLU A 819 33.96 6.47 12.54
C GLU A 819 34.70 7.51 11.72
N ALA A 820 34.66 7.41 10.37
CA ALA A 820 35.26 8.42 9.49
C ALA A 820 34.48 9.76 9.54
N GLY A 821 33.15 9.72 9.70
CA GLY A 821 32.34 10.92 9.91
C GLY A 821 32.60 11.63 11.25
N ASP A 822 32.76 10.87 12.32
CA ASP A 822 33.07 11.39 13.66
C ASP A 822 34.49 11.93 13.76
N SER A 823 35.46 11.38 13.01
CA SER A 823 36.80 11.91 12.91
C SER A 823 36.85 13.28 12.22
N ALA A 824 36.10 13.41 11.10
CA ALA A 824 36.02 14.69 10.38
C ALA A 824 35.26 15.78 11.17
N ALA A 825 34.39 15.40 12.09
CA ALA A 825 33.68 16.33 12.97
C ALA A 825 34.57 16.85 14.13
N ARG A 826 35.60 16.09 14.57
CA ARG A 826 36.53 16.50 15.64
C ARG A 826 37.59 17.49 15.19
N ASP A 827 37.93 17.51 13.91
CA ASP A 827 38.92 18.45 13.36
C ASP A 827 38.35 19.85 13.05
N LEU A 828 37.08 20.10 13.36
CA LEU A 828 36.37 21.38 13.12
C LEU A 828 35.94 22.13 14.39
N GLU A 829 36.44 21.77 15.59
CA GLU A 829 36.24 22.62 16.76
C GLU A 829 37.30 23.75 16.76
N PRO A 830 36.88 25.01 16.76
CA PRO A 830 37.83 26.13 16.92
C PRO A 830 38.32 26.15 18.36
N SER A 831 39.64 26.11 18.54
CA SER A 831 40.30 26.38 19.81
C SER A 831 39.88 27.76 20.35
N SER A 832 39.23 27.73 21.53
CA SER A 832 38.92 28.81 22.50
C SER A 832 38.44 30.15 21.98
#